data_91406a1a2334000ad09476de7b901f0e
#
_entry.id   91406a1a2334000ad09476de7b901f0e
#
_cell.length_a   1.000
_cell.length_b   1.000
_cell.length_c   1.000
_cell.angle_alpha   90.00
_cell.angle_beta   90.00
_cell.angle_gamma   90.00
#
_symmetry.space_group_name_H-M   'P 1'
#
loop_
_entity.id
_entity.type
_entity.pdbx_description
1 polymer ?
#
loop_
_entity_poly.entity_id
_entity_poly.type
_entity_poly.pdbx_seq_one_letter_code
_entity_poly.pdbx_strand_id
1 'polypeptide(L)'
;VTSLKTLDLTTGGGAAWTVRAVEGPAPADLIDRPVAATVPGEVHTDLLAAGEIPDPFDGDNESKLHWIGRTRWSYRTTFSWAADGNDRQELVADGLDTVATVTLNGQEIGRTANQHRSYRFDITAVLVAGDNELVIEFEGPVAAAEAERAKVGSWPHTNLHPYNELRKMASNFGWDWGPDVATAGIWRPIRVESWSGVRIDSVRPLAGADGVLNTFVSLAWTDTASEYATVTVEVGGTTQSASVKPGWDTVAVTNTVPEADLWWPRGHGEQPLYDVVVKLGDEEWTGRVGFRDITVNVAPDNDGTPFVLSVNGKPIYVRGANWIPDDAFVTRLNADTYRTSIQDAVDAGMNLLRVWGGGIYESDDFYDVCDELGILVWQDFLFACAAYSEEEPLRSEVEAEARQAVTRLSKHASLAVWNGNNENIWGYVEWSWRVPLAGRPWGAGYYLDLLPKIVAELDPRTPYSAGSPYSFDQFIHPNDERHGTMHIWDVWNQVDYTTYRKYKPRFVSEFGFQGPPAWSTLTSVVHDAPLDPYGEQMLVHQKAFEGNLKLERGLGEHLPVWKDIDDWHWTTQLNQARAVAYGIEHFRSLFPLNTGAVVWQLNDNWPVVSWAAVDGHGIRKPLWFALKRVYADRLLTVQPREDELVVAAHNDTDNAWSTEVTVTRRSTARDGEVLARETFTLEVPARSAVSNALPSSVAVASNPAGEYLEVRGADGASTFWYFVEDTSLELAPDAFTTEATSTPDGYDVTVVATALAKDLAFFPDRLDPAARVDSCLITLSAGESHTFHVTGAKAPEWIGVPVLRSANDLVN
;
A
#
# COMPACT_ATOMS: atom_id res chain seq x y z
N VAL A 1 -8.54 22.42 37.48
CA VAL A 1 -8.18 20.98 37.36
C VAL A 1 -9.17 20.37 36.40
N THR A 2 -8.70 19.90 35.29
CA THR A 2 -9.46 19.24 34.24
C THR A 2 -9.85 17.83 34.71
N SER A 3 -11.13 17.53 34.70
CA SER A 3 -11.59 16.14 34.82
C SER A 3 -12.27 15.73 33.50
N LEU A 4 -11.48 15.30 32.53
CA LEU A 4 -12.04 14.70 31.33
C LEU A 4 -12.65 13.35 31.68
N LYS A 5 -13.95 13.20 31.42
CA LYS A 5 -14.67 11.91 31.53
C LYS A 5 -15.07 11.46 30.13
N THR A 6 -14.94 10.18 29.88
CA THR A 6 -15.30 9.58 28.60
C THR A 6 -16.30 8.47 28.81
N LEU A 7 -17.35 8.44 28.00
CA LEU A 7 -18.28 7.32 27.87
C LEU A 7 -18.10 6.73 26.47
N ASP A 8 -17.56 5.54 26.39
CA ASP A 8 -17.38 4.80 25.14
C ASP A 8 -18.75 4.32 24.62
N LEU A 9 -19.10 4.69 23.40
CA LEU A 9 -20.32 4.28 22.70
C LEU A 9 -20.06 3.24 21.62
N THR A 10 -18.87 2.65 21.56
CA THR A 10 -18.60 1.51 20.68
C THR A 10 -19.29 0.24 21.20
N THR A 11 -19.43 -0.76 20.35
CA THR A 11 -19.93 -2.09 20.76
C THR A 11 -18.99 -2.71 21.79
N GLY A 12 -17.66 -2.51 21.64
CA GLY A 12 -16.65 -2.92 22.64
C GLY A 12 -16.81 -2.22 23.99
N GLY A 13 -17.32 -0.98 24.01
CA GLY A 13 -17.72 -0.24 25.22
C GLY A 13 -19.05 -0.66 25.82
N GLY A 14 -19.75 -1.62 25.20
CA GLY A 14 -21.01 -2.18 25.67
C GLY A 14 -22.26 -1.50 25.10
N ALA A 15 -22.15 -0.56 24.16
CA ALA A 15 -23.30 0.03 23.49
C ALA A 15 -23.96 -0.97 22.52
N ALA A 16 -25.28 -1.05 22.56
CA ALA A 16 -26.06 -1.87 21.62
C ALA A 16 -26.52 -0.99 20.45
N TRP A 17 -26.06 -1.30 19.26
CA TRP A 17 -26.41 -0.60 18.05
C TRP A 17 -27.33 -1.42 17.14
N THR A 18 -28.18 -0.73 16.40
CA THR A 18 -28.94 -1.29 15.30
C THR A 18 -28.78 -0.43 14.05
N VAL A 19 -28.84 -1.06 12.89
CA VAL A 19 -28.89 -0.40 11.59
C VAL A 19 -30.18 -0.81 10.86
N ARG A 20 -30.76 0.11 10.08
CA ARG A 20 -31.89 -0.16 9.21
C ARG A 20 -31.82 0.64 7.93
N ALA A 21 -32.38 0.09 6.85
CA ALA A 21 -32.68 0.84 5.65
C ALA A 21 -33.87 1.80 5.91
N VAL A 22 -33.74 3.04 5.47
CA VAL A 22 -34.79 4.06 5.63
C VAL A 22 -35.48 4.33 4.30
N GLU A 23 -34.71 4.51 3.25
CA GLU A 23 -35.18 4.89 1.92
C GLU A 23 -34.19 4.43 0.86
N GLY A 24 -34.68 4.02 -0.32
CA GLY A 24 -33.83 3.63 -1.44
C GLY A 24 -34.23 2.27 -2.03
N PRO A 25 -33.36 1.69 -2.87
CA PRO A 25 -33.65 0.43 -3.57
C PRO A 25 -33.41 -0.83 -2.71
N ALA A 26 -33.35 -0.72 -1.38
CA ALA A 26 -33.23 -1.88 -0.48
C ALA A 26 -34.41 -2.84 -0.68
N PRO A 27 -34.24 -4.15 -0.45
CA PRO A 27 -35.33 -5.11 -0.36
C PRO A 27 -36.42 -4.63 0.60
N ALA A 28 -37.70 -4.80 0.23
CA ALA A 28 -38.83 -4.22 0.96
C ALA A 28 -38.95 -4.73 2.41
N ASP A 29 -38.47 -5.93 2.68
CA ASP A 29 -38.43 -6.55 4.02
C ASP A 29 -37.28 -6.02 4.91
N LEU A 30 -36.32 -5.31 4.35
CA LEU A 30 -35.25 -4.62 5.11
C LEU A 30 -35.62 -3.17 5.44
N ILE A 31 -36.56 -2.57 4.71
CA ILE A 31 -36.99 -1.19 4.99
C ILE A 31 -37.66 -1.13 6.35
N ASP A 32 -37.21 -0.18 7.19
CA ASP A 32 -37.64 0.03 8.56
C ASP A 32 -37.45 -1.16 9.54
N ARG A 33 -36.86 -2.25 9.10
CA ARG A 33 -36.53 -3.40 9.95
C ARG A 33 -35.11 -3.24 10.53
N PRO A 34 -34.95 -3.12 11.87
CA PRO A 34 -33.65 -3.00 12.48
C PRO A 34 -32.88 -4.33 12.45
N VAL A 35 -31.59 -4.25 12.15
CA VAL A 35 -30.62 -5.33 12.20
C VAL A 35 -29.57 -4.96 13.27
N ALA A 36 -29.03 -5.93 14.01
CA ALA A 36 -27.92 -5.66 14.94
C ALA A 36 -26.72 -5.11 14.19
N ALA A 37 -26.07 -4.09 14.75
CA ALA A 37 -24.92 -3.44 14.16
C ALA A 37 -23.72 -3.46 15.11
N THR A 38 -22.54 -3.51 14.54
CA THR A 38 -21.25 -3.38 15.23
C THR A 38 -20.68 -1.98 15.00
N VAL A 39 -20.18 -1.34 16.04
CA VAL A 39 -19.54 -0.02 15.97
C VAL A 39 -18.20 -0.09 16.70
N PRO A 40 -17.07 0.24 16.03
CA PRO A 40 -16.96 0.58 14.61
C PRO A 40 -17.43 -0.52 13.66
N GLY A 41 -18.04 -0.13 12.52
CA GLY A 41 -18.60 -1.06 11.55
C GLY A 41 -19.15 -0.36 10.30
N GLU A 42 -19.62 -1.18 9.39
CA GLU A 42 -20.17 -0.74 8.09
C GLU A 42 -21.42 -1.56 7.78
N VAL A 43 -22.35 -0.97 7.02
CA VAL A 43 -23.61 -1.63 6.65
C VAL A 43 -23.41 -3.01 6.03
N HIS A 44 -22.43 -3.16 5.13
CA HIS A 44 -22.17 -4.45 4.47
C HIS A 44 -21.80 -5.55 5.48
N THR A 45 -20.92 -5.24 6.41
CA THR A 45 -20.48 -6.21 7.43
C THR A 45 -21.59 -6.54 8.41
N ASP A 46 -22.44 -5.58 8.78
CA ASP A 46 -23.58 -5.79 9.65
C ASP A 46 -24.64 -6.67 8.99
N LEU A 47 -24.99 -6.40 7.72
CA LEU A 47 -25.94 -7.20 6.95
C LEU A 47 -25.42 -8.62 6.69
N LEU A 48 -24.14 -8.76 6.41
CA LEU A 48 -23.50 -10.07 6.22
C LEU A 48 -23.54 -10.89 7.52
N ALA A 49 -23.19 -10.27 8.67
CA ALA A 49 -23.23 -10.92 9.98
C ALA A 49 -24.64 -11.35 10.38
N ALA A 50 -25.66 -10.60 9.96
CA ALA A 50 -27.06 -10.93 10.18
C ALA A 50 -27.62 -11.98 9.18
N GLY A 51 -26.85 -12.37 8.16
CA GLY A 51 -27.30 -13.30 7.12
C GLY A 51 -28.31 -12.69 6.12
N GLU A 52 -28.38 -11.38 6.03
CA GLU A 52 -29.30 -10.65 5.14
C GLU A 52 -28.76 -10.50 3.71
N ILE A 53 -27.46 -10.62 3.55
CA ILE A 53 -26.79 -10.60 2.25
C ILE A 53 -25.81 -11.77 2.13
N PRO A 54 -25.53 -12.26 0.92
CA PRO A 54 -24.44 -13.20 0.67
C PRO A 54 -23.08 -12.50 0.86
N ASP A 55 -22.00 -13.29 0.92
CA ASP A 55 -20.64 -12.73 0.94
C ASP A 55 -20.43 -11.88 -0.32
N PRO A 56 -20.11 -10.58 -0.19
CA PRO A 56 -19.87 -9.69 -1.32
C PRO A 56 -18.73 -10.14 -2.24
N PHE A 57 -17.77 -10.90 -1.70
CA PHE A 57 -16.58 -11.34 -2.45
C PHE A 57 -16.78 -12.67 -3.19
N ASP A 58 -17.88 -13.37 -2.96
CA ASP A 58 -18.13 -14.67 -3.58
C ASP A 58 -18.83 -14.53 -4.93
N GLY A 59 -18.25 -15.10 -5.98
CA GLY A 59 -18.80 -15.15 -7.32
C GLY A 59 -19.10 -13.78 -7.92
N ASP A 60 -20.35 -13.56 -8.29
CA ASP A 60 -20.88 -12.30 -8.84
C ASP A 60 -21.71 -11.49 -7.83
N ASN A 61 -21.60 -11.78 -6.54
CA ASN A 61 -22.45 -11.18 -5.50
C ASN A 61 -22.24 -9.67 -5.38
N GLU A 62 -21.03 -9.17 -5.62
CA GLU A 62 -20.74 -7.73 -5.62
C GLU A 62 -21.78 -6.95 -6.44
N SER A 63 -22.02 -7.38 -7.67
CA SER A 63 -22.94 -6.71 -8.58
C SER A 63 -24.40 -6.71 -8.10
N LYS A 64 -24.79 -7.73 -7.33
CA LYS A 64 -26.14 -7.88 -6.75
C LYS A 64 -26.36 -6.98 -5.53
N LEU A 65 -25.28 -6.41 -4.97
CA LEU A 65 -25.30 -5.63 -3.72
C LEU A 65 -25.13 -4.12 -3.94
N HIS A 66 -25.03 -3.63 -5.17
CA HIS A 66 -24.90 -2.19 -5.48
C HIS A 66 -26.03 -1.33 -4.92
N TRP A 67 -27.19 -1.92 -4.58
CA TRP A 67 -28.30 -1.22 -3.95
C TRP A 67 -27.95 -0.67 -2.56
N ILE A 68 -27.00 -1.27 -1.84
CA ILE A 68 -26.55 -0.82 -0.51
C ILE A 68 -25.98 0.59 -0.59
N GLY A 69 -25.10 0.88 -1.56
CA GLY A 69 -24.52 2.20 -1.79
C GLY A 69 -25.50 3.28 -2.26
N ARG A 70 -26.75 2.91 -2.58
CA ARG A 70 -27.82 3.82 -3.00
C ARG A 70 -28.95 3.96 -1.98
N THR A 71 -28.87 3.21 -0.88
CA THR A 71 -29.85 3.18 0.19
C THR A 71 -29.41 4.12 1.30
N ARG A 72 -30.36 4.82 1.89
CA ARG A 72 -30.19 5.64 3.09
C ARG A 72 -30.28 4.74 4.33
N TRP A 73 -29.33 4.87 5.24
CA TRP A 73 -29.19 4.00 6.40
C TRP A 73 -29.29 4.79 7.70
N SER A 74 -29.91 4.19 8.74
CA SER A 74 -30.03 4.79 10.06
C SER A 74 -29.43 3.87 11.12
N TYR A 75 -28.34 4.30 11.76
CA TYR A 75 -27.75 3.70 12.94
C TYR A 75 -28.39 4.29 14.18
N ARG A 76 -28.71 3.45 15.18
CA ARG A 76 -29.39 3.87 16.40
C ARG A 76 -28.85 3.13 17.61
N THR A 77 -28.64 3.88 18.70
CA THR A 77 -28.35 3.34 20.03
C THR A 77 -29.04 4.16 21.11
N THR A 78 -29.19 3.56 22.30
CA THR A 78 -29.57 4.25 23.54
C THR A 78 -28.47 4.05 24.57
N PHE A 79 -28.15 5.11 25.31
CA PHE A 79 -27.16 5.07 26.38
C PHE A 79 -27.61 5.89 27.58
N SER A 80 -27.17 5.50 28.77
CA SER A 80 -27.49 6.22 30.00
C SER A 80 -26.36 7.18 30.34
N TRP A 81 -26.69 8.42 30.68
CA TRP A 81 -25.76 9.44 31.12
C TRP A 81 -26.01 9.86 32.56
N ALA A 82 -24.95 9.90 33.37
CA ALA A 82 -24.98 10.45 34.71
C ALA A 82 -24.40 11.88 34.69
N ALA A 83 -25.20 12.87 35.01
CA ALA A 83 -24.72 14.25 35.09
C ALA A 83 -23.53 14.34 36.08
N ASP A 84 -22.45 14.94 35.63
CA ASP A 84 -21.19 15.02 36.36
C ASP A 84 -20.80 16.42 36.81
N GLY A 85 -21.58 17.43 36.37
CA GLY A 85 -21.38 18.82 36.76
C GLY A 85 -20.31 19.53 35.90
N ASN A 86 -19.80 18.90 34.86
CA ASN A 86 -18.86 19.54 33.91
C ASN A 86 -19.57 20.57 33.01
N ASP A 87 -18.81 21.56 32.54
CA ASP A 87 -19.35 22.71 31.80
C ASP A 87 -19.65 22.37 30.34
N ARG A 88 -18.97 21.35 29.77
CA ARG A 88 -19.02 21.00 28.35
C ARG A 88 -19.19 19.49 28.19
N GLN A 89 -20.11 19.12 27.32
CA GLN A 89 -20.26 17.73 26.84
C GLN A 89 -20.21 17.71 25.32
N GLU A 90 -19.44 16.81 24.75
CA GLU A 90 -19.26 16.68 23.31
C GLU A 90 -19.48 15.22 22.89
N LEU A 91 -20.19 15.02 21.77
CA LEU A 91 -20.16 13.76 21.04
C LEU A 91 -18.96 13.81 20.09
N VAL A 92 -18.03 12.88 20.25
CA VAL A 92 -16.83 12.76 19.41
C VAL A 92 -16.99 11.55 18.54
N ALA A 93 -16.98 11.73 17.23
CA ALA A 93 -16.99 10.67 16.24
C ALA A 93 -15.68 10.72 15.45
N ASP A 94 -14.81 9.72 15.60
CA ASP A 94 -13.49 9.69 14.96
C ASP A 94 -13.57 9.37 13.47
N GLY A 95 -14.73 8.86 13.00
CA GLY A 95 -14.98 8.66 11.56
C GLY A 95 -16.41 8.24 11.28
N LEU A 96 -17.09 9.03 10.45
CA LEU A 96 -18.42 8.74 9.91
C LEU A 96 -18.34 8.66 8.37
N ASP A 97 -18.80 7.57 7.79
CA ASP A 97 -18.72 7.29 6.36
C ASP A 97 -20.09 7.39 5.70
N THR A 98 -20.45 8.51 5.10
CA THR A 98 -19.70 9.75 4.81
C THR A 98 -20.60 10.96 5.05
N VAL A 99 -21.70 11.07 4.28
CA VAL A 99 -22.69 12.15 4.40
C VAL A 99 -23.72 11.72 5.42
N ALA A 100 -23.69 12.34 6.59
CA ALA A 100 -24.56 11.94 7.69
C ALA A 100 -25.20 13.11 8.40
N THR A 101 -26.40 12.86 8.96
CA THR A 101 -27.09 13.72 9.92
C THR A 101 -27.06 13.06 11.30
N VAL A 102 -26.55 13.75 12.30
CA VAL A 102 -26.43 13.28 13.68
C VAL A 102 -27.50 13.91 14.53
N THR A 103 -28.31 13.08 15.20
CA THR A 103 -29.43 13.49 16.01
C THR A 103 -29.30 12.89 17.42
N LEU A 104 -29.42 13.72 18.45
CA LEU A 104 -29.46 13.30 19.85
C LEU A 104 -30.81 13.73 20.46
N ASN A 105 -31.55 12.80 21.09
CA ASN A 105 -32.83 13.03 21.71
C ASN A 105 -33.84 13.75 20.78
N GLY A 106 -33.83 13.41 19.49
CA GLY A 106 -34.70 14.00 18.49
C GLY A 106 -34.29 15.39 17.97
N GLN A 107 -33.15 15.92 18.43
CA GLN A 107 -32.62 17.18 17.96
C GLN A 107 -31.38 16.96 17.06
N GLU A 108 -31.34 17.52 15.86
CA GLU A 108 -30.15 17.54 15.01
C GLU A 108 -29.04 18.32 15.72
N ILE A 109 -27.89 17.67 15.91
CA ILE A 109 -26.69 18.26 16.54
C ILE A 109 -25.60 18.57 15.54
N GLY A 110 -25.67 18.01 14.33
CA GLY A 110 -24.73 18.32 13.26
C GLY A 110 -24.80 17.40 12.05
N ARG A 111 -24.00 17.71 11.05
CA ARG A 111 -23.87 16.98 9.79
C ARG A 111 -22.41 16.72 9.45
N THR A 112 -22.17 15.70 8.64
CA THR A 112 -20.85 15.33 8.14
C THR A 112 -20.86 15.19 6.62
N ALA A 113 -19.69 15.35 5.98
CA ALA A 113 -19.51 15.17 4.53
C ALA A 113 -18.11 14.63 4.17
N ASN A 114 -17.37 14.11 5.15
CA ASN A 114 -16.01 13.65 4.97
C ASN A 114 -15.71 12.43 5.84
N GLN A 115 -15.38 11.29 5.22
CA GLN A 115 -15.02 10.05 5.89
C GLN A 115 -13.67 10.15 6.65
N HIS A 116 -12.76 10.99 6.15
CA HIS A 116 -11.35 10.98 6.55
C HIS A 116 -11.03 11.86 7.75
N ARG A 117 -12.03 12.58 8.30
CA ARG A 117 -11.86 13.46 9.45
C ARG A 117 -12.72 13.06 10.64
N SER A 118 -12.29 13.45 11.83
CA SER A 118 -13.10 13.35 13.05
C SER A 118 -13.98 14.59 13.23
N TYR A 119 -15.08 14.42 13.98
CA TYR A 119 -16.05 15.44 14.29
C TYR A 119 -16.30 15.51 15.79
N ARG A 120 -16.53 16.74 16.28
CA ARG A 120 -16.96 17.04 17.65
C ARG A 120 -18.22 17.86 17.59
N PHE A 121 -19.28 17.38 18.24
CA PHE A 121 -20.57 18.06 18.32
C PHE A 121 -20.84 18.47 19.76
N ASP A 122 -21.12 19.75 19.99
CA ASP A 122 -21.57 20.23 21.29
C ASP A 122 -22.95 19.69 21.60
N ILE A 123 -23.07 18.89 22.66
CA ILE A 123 -24.30 18.27 23.11
C ILE A 123 -24.74 18.74 24.51
N THR A 124 -24.04 19.74 25.06
CA THR A 124 -24.26 20.23 26.43
C THR A 124 -25.73 20.60 26.71
N ALA A 125 -26.40 21.20 25.73
CA ALA A 125 -27.80 21.61 25.88
C ALA A 125 -28.82 20.49 25.59
N VAL A 126 -28.40 19.38 25.00
CA VAL A 126 -29.29 18.33 24.49
C VAL A 126 -29.16 17.04 25.28
N LEU A 127 -27.99 16.80 25.86
CA LEU A 127 -27.71 15.62 26.70
C LEU A 127 -28.48 15.71 28.01
N VAL A 128 -29.19 14.65 28.39
CA VAL A 128 -30.00 14.63 29.63
C VAL A 128 -29.47 13.56 30.59
N ALA A 129 -29.71 13.77 31.89
CA ALA A 129 -29.43 12.72 32.85
C ALA A 129 -30.45 11.55 32.68
N GLY A 130 -29.93 10.33 32.67
CA GLY A 130 -30.71 9.14 32.36
C GLY A 130 -30.53 8.71 30.91
N ASP A 131 -31.57 8.16 30.31
CA ASP A 131 -31.47 7.57 28.96
C ASP A 131 -31.49 8.64 27.87
N ASN A 132 -30.58 8.48 26.91
CA ASN A 132 -30.42 9.29 25.72
C ASN A 132 -30.48 8.41 24.48
N GLU A 133 -31.06 8.93 23.41
CA GLU A 133 -31.15 8.26 22.12
C GLU A 133 -30.27 8.98 21.11
N LEU A 134 -29.32 8.24 20.52
CA LEU A 134 -28.46 8.72 19.43
C LEU A 134 -28.87 8.04 18.14
N VAL A 135 -29.12 8.85 17.11
CA VAL A 135 -29.44 8.41 15.74
C VAL A 135 -28.49 9.08 14.77
N ILE A 136 -27.87 8.28 13.91
CA ILE A 136 -26.99 8.77 12.83
C ILE A 136 -27.53 8.20 11.52
N GLU A 137 -28.02 9.10 10.66
CA GLU A 137 -28.55 8.76 9.35
C GLU A 137 -27.52 9.08 8.26
N PHE A 138 -27.15 8.06 7.47
CA PHE A 138 -26.22 8.15 6.36
C PHE A 138 -26.98 8.15 5.04
N GLU A 139 -26.64 9.08 4.16
CA GLU A 139 -27.02 8.99 2.76
C GLU A 139 -26.29 7.82 2.09
N GLY A 140 -26.93 7.16 1.13
CA GLY A 140 -26.25 6.17 0.29
C GLY A 140 -25.09 6.87 -0.47
N PRO A 141 -23.83 6.43 -0.36
CA PRO A 141 -22.69 7.18 -0.86
C PRO A 141 -22.72 7.37 -2.38
N VAL A 142 -23.19 6.41 -3.16
CA VAL A 142 -23.36 6.55 -4.61
C VAL A 142 -24.46 7.59 -4.93
N ALA A 143 -25.59 7.53 -4.23
CA ALA A 143 -26.66 8.50 -4.41
C ALA A 143 -26.23 9.92 -4.01
N ALA A 144 -25.46 10.04 -2.91
CA ALA A 144 -24.93 11.32 -2.45
C ALA A 144 -23.94 11.92 -3.47
N ALA A 145 -23.02 11.12 -4.00
CA ALA A 145 -22.05 11.57 -5.01
C ALA A 145 -22.76 12.02 -6.31
N GLU A 146 -23.76 11.27 -6.77
CA GLU A 146 -24.57 11.64 -7.93
C GLU A 146 -25.39 12.92 -7.70
N ALA A 147 -25.93 13.09 -6.48
CA ALA A 147 -26.67 14.29 -6.10
C ALA A 147 -25.75 15.53 -6.05
N GLU A 148 -24.53 15.37 -5.55
CA GLU A 148 -23.54 16.46 -5.52
C GLU A 148 -23.12 16.82 -6.95
N ARG A 149 -22.80 15.84 -7.81
CA ARG A 149 -22.54 16.09 -9.23
C ARG A 149 -23.68 16.84 -9.93
N ALA A 150 -24.92 16.53 -9.58
CA ALA A 150 -26.08 17.22 -10.16
C ALA A 150 -26.16 18.70 -9.76
N LYS A 151 -25.63 19.08 -8.57
CA LYS A 151 -25.61 20.47 -8.08
C LYS A 151 -24.45 21.28 -8.66
N VAL A 152 -23.23 20.70 -8.63
CA VAL A 152 -22.00 21.45 -8.92
C VAL A 152 -21.46 21.20 -10.33
N GLY A 153 -22.03 20.24 -11.06
CA GLY A 153 -21.55 19.79 -12.37
C GLY A 153 -20.57 18.63 -12.27
N SER A 154 -20.16 18.10 -13.41
CA SER A 154 -19.26 16.95 -13.47
C SER A 154 -17.82 17.38 -13.62
N TRP A 155 -16.94 16.81 -12.82
CA TRP A 155 -15.48 16.82 -13.00
C TRP A 155 -15.00 15.49 -13.58
N PRO A 156 -13.98 15.46 -14.45
CA PRO A 156 -13.39 14.23 -14.97
C PRO A 156 -12.95 13.28 -13.86
N HIS A 157 -13.22 11.99 -14.04
CA HIS A 157 -12.81 10.89 -13.17
C HIS A 157 -12.70 9.59 -13.98
N THR A 158 -12.04 8.57 -13.45
CA THR A 158 -11.72 7.34 -14.19
C THR A 158 -12.76 6.24 -14.02
N ASN A 159 -13.51 6.20 -12.93
CA ASN A 159 -14.46 5.15 -12.62
C ASN A 159 -15.89 5.45 -13.09
N LEU A 160 -16.79 4.47 -12.93
CA LEU A 160 -18.21 4.61 -13.25
C LEU A 160 -18.89 5.67 -12.37
N HIS A 161 -18.61 5.66 -11.06
CA HIS A 161 -19.23 6.56 -10.09
C HIS A 161 -18.41 7.84 -9.91
N PRO A 162 -19.05 8.99 -9.64
CA PRO A 162 -18.37 10.26 -9.44
C PRO A 162 -17.78 10.37 -8.02
N TYR A 163 -16.85 9.48 -7.66
CA TYR A 163 -16.22 9.40 -6.34
C TYR A 163 -15.52 10.70 -5.92
N ASN A 164 -15.10 11.49 -6.89
CA ASN A 164 -14.43 12.78 -6.68
C ASN A 164 -15.34 13.91 -6.20
N GLU A 165 -16.64 13.67 -6.14
CA GLU A 165 -17.61 14.62 -5.59
C GLU A 165 -17.78 14.51 -4.06
N LEU A 166 -17.23 13.48 -3.45
CA LEU A 166 -17.23 13.27 -2.00
C LEU A 166 -15.80 13.14 -1.45
N ARG A 167 -15.63 13.41 -0.15
CA ARG A 167 -14.40 13.06 0.57
C ARG A 167 -14.57 11.68 1.21
N LYS A 168 -14.40 10.63 0.41
CA LYS A 168 -14.53 9.24 0.77
C LYS A 168 -13.48 8.41 0.05
N MET A 169 -13.12 7.25 0.61
CA MET A 169 -12.24 6.27 -0.02
C MET A 169 -12.67 6.01 -1.47
N ALA A 170 -11.88 6.46 -2.43
CA ALA A 170 -12.22 6.41 -3.85
C ALA A 170 -12.38 4.97 -4.36
N SER A 171 -11.52 4.06 -3.90
CA SER A 171 -11.55 2.66 -4.32
C SER A 171 -12.80 1.89 -3.89
N ASN A 172 -13.54 2.36 -2.89
CA ASN A 172 -14.85 1.78 -2.52
C ASN A 172 -15.91 1.87 -3.62
N PHE A 173 -15.77 2.84 -4.53
CA PHE A 173 -16.65 2.99 -5.69
C PHE A 173 -16.26 2.09 -6.86
N GLY A 174 -15.46 1.07 -6.63
CA GLY A 174 -14.81 0.24 -7.63
C GLY A 174 -13.49 0.85 -8.14
N TRP A 175 -12.54 -0.01 -8.41
CA TRP A 175 -11.26 0.36 -9.04
C TRP A 175 -10.87 -0.74 -10.03
N ASP A 176 -9.80 -0.55 -10.82
CA ASP A 176 -9.33 -1.57 -11.75
C ASP A 176 -8.69 -2.81 -11.10
N TRP A 177 -8.71 -2.83 -9.75
CA TRP A 177 -8.40 -3.97 -8.88
C TRP A 177 -9.41 -4.10 -7.71
N GLY A 178 -10.24 -3.10 -7.41
CA GLY A 178 -11.09 -3.02 -6.23
C GLY A 178 -12.57 -3.29 -6.51
N PRO A 179 -13.31 -3.91 -5.56
CA PRO A 179 -14.73 -4.14 -5.73
C PRO A 179 -15.54 -2.85 -5.58
N ASP A 180 -16.69 -2.78 -6.24
CA ASP A 180 -17.68 -1.71 -6.07
C ASP A 180 -18.61 -2.04 -4.89
N VAL A 181 -18.17 -1.62 -3.70
CA VAL A 181 -18.85 -1.88 -2.42
C VAL A 181 -18.99 -0.60 -1.60
N ALA A 182 -19.44 0.48 -2.24
CA ALA A 182 -19.54 1.79 -1.58
C ALA A 182 -20.18 1.70 -0.19
N THR A 183 -19.35 1.74 0.85
CA THR A 183 -19.70 1.53 2.26
C THR A 183 -20.37 2.75 2.89
N ALA A 184 -21.11 2.53 3.97
CA ALA A 184 -21.61 3.56 4.88
C ALA A 184 -21.60 3.02 6.31
N GLY A 185 -21.31 3.87 7.31
CA GLY A 185 -21.33 3.45 8.69
C GLY A 185 -20.50 4.30 9.65
N ILE A 186 -20.47 3.88 10.90
CA ILE A 186 -19.64 4.48 11.94
C ILE A 186 -18.32 3.69 11.98
N TRP A 187 -17.38 4.05 11.10
CA TRP A 187 -16.23 3.20 10.80
C TRP A 187 -15.03 3.38 11.73
N ARG A 188 -15.07 4.37 12.62
CA ARG A 188 -14.10 4.62 13.69
C ARG A 188 -14.83 4.83 15.03
N PRO A 189 -14.11 4.83 16.17
CA PRO A 189 -14.72 4.97 17.49
C PRO A 189 -15.62 6.21 17.64
N ILE A 190 -16.65 6.08 18.48
CA ILE A 190 -17.56 7.14 18.87
C ILE A 190 -17.75 7.13 20.37
N ARG A 191 -17.77 8.33 21.01
CA ARG A 191 -17.85 8.49 22.45
C ARG A 191 -18.45 9.82 22.86
N VAL A 192 -18.90 9.92 24.10
CA VAL A 192 -19.21 11.19 24.76
C VAL A 192 -18.02 11.58 25.64
N GLU A 193 -17.55 12.82 25.47
CA GLU A 193 -16.55 13.45 26.34
C GLU A 193 -17.20 14.57 27.14
N SER A 194 -16.89 14.64 28.45
CA SER A 194 -17.39 15.68 29.36
C SER A 194 -16.23 16.28 30.14
N TRP A 195 -16.12 17.62 30.16
CA TRP A 195 -14.98 18.30 30.73
C TRP A 195 -15.30 19.73 31.17
N SER A 196 -14.42 20.30 32.03
CA SER A 196 -14.46 21.69 32.48
C SER A 196 -13.10 22.35 32.43
N GLY A 197 -13.06 23.66 32.24
CA GLY A 197 -11.82 24.42 32.22
C GLY A 197 -11.05 24.31 30.90
N VAL A 198 -10.10 23.38 30.82
CA VAL A 198 -9.26 23.18 29.64
C VAL A 198 -8.99 21.68 29.41
N ARG A 199 -8.92 21.26 28.16
CA ARG A 199 -8.48 19.92 27.73
C ARG A 199 -7.45 19.98 26.62
N ILE A 200 -6.73 18.90 26.44
CA ILE A 200 -5.89 18.68 25.24
C ILE A 200 -6.82 18.44 24.05
N ASP A 201 -6.63 19.22 22.98
CA ASP A 201 -7.35 19.01 21.71
C ASP A 201 -6.52 18.14 20.76
N SER A 202 -5.24 18.44 20.61
CA SER A 202 -4.30 17.62 19.86
C SER A 202 -2.88 17.80 20.36
N VAL A 203 -2.02 16.80 20.08
CA VAL A 203 -0.60 16.82 20.39
C VAL A 203 0.19 16.50 19.13
N ARG A 204 1.17 17.33 18.81
CA ARG A 204 2.01 17.18 17.61
C ARG A 204 3.49 17.29 17.99
N PRO A 205 4.14 16.16 18.35
CA PRO A 205 5.56 16.11 18.68
C PRO A 205 6.39 15.98 17.40
N LEU A 206 7.39 16.83 17.20
CA LEU A 206 8.28 16.85 16.07
C LEU A 206 9.72 16.68 16.54
N ALA A 207 10.31 15.49 16.33
CA ALA A 207 11.66 15.14 16.71
C ALA A 207 12.66 15.35 15.56
N GLY A 208 13.84 15.89 15.84
CA GLY A 208 14.91 16.10 14.87
C GLY A 208 16.19 15.35 15.19
N ALA A 209 17.05 15.10 14.20
CA ALA A 209 18.34 14.42 14.37
C ALA A 209 19.29 15.14 15.37
N ASP A 210 19.02 16.38 15.71
CA ASP A 210 19.73 17.16 16.72
C ASP A 210 19.35 16.83 18.18
N GLY A 211 18.47 15.84 18.38
CA GLY A 211 17.95 15.45 19.70
C GLY A 211 16.88 16.41 20.25
N VAL A 212 16.43 17.37 19.47
CA VAL A 212 15.40 18.34 19.88
C VAL A 212 14.03 17.81 19.54
N LEU A 213 13.14 17.78 20.53
CA LEU A 213 11.70 17.51 20.39
C LEU A 213 10.94 18.81 20.62
N ASN A 214 10.23 19.29 19.60
CA ASN A 214 9.26 20.37 19.72
C ASN A 214 7.84 19.78 19.76
N THR A 215 7.18 19.88 20.90
CA THR A 215 5.81 19.39 21.11
C THR A 215 4.85 20.56 21.07
N PHE A 216 3.98 20.60 20.06
CA PHE A 216 2.90 21.56 19.93
C PHE A 216 1.64 20.93 20.49
N VAL A 217 1.02 21.56 21.49
CA VAL A 217 -0.19 21.10 22.13
C VAL A 217 -1.30 22.11 21.86
N SER A 218 -2.32 21.68 21.15
CA SER A 218 -3.54 22.48 20.97
C SER A 218 -4.49 22.24 22.13
N LEU A 219 -5.14 23.29 22.61
CA LEU A 219 -5.98 23.31 23.80
C LEU A 219 -7.38 23.83 23.48
N ALA A 220 -8.39 23.20 24.05
CA ALA A 220 -9.75 23.69 24.04
C ALA A 220 -10.13 24.21 25.44
N TRP A 221 -10.78 25.38 25.49
CA TRP A 221 -11.15 26.05 26.73
C TRP A 221 -12.66 26.22 26.84
N THR A 222 -13.20 26.06 28.05
CA THR A 222 -14.58 26.50 28.34
C THR A 222 -14.61 27.99 28.62
N ASP A 223 -15.77 28.65 28.43
CA ASP A 223 -15.95 30.07 28.71
C ASP A 223 -15.78 30.43 30.20
N THR A 224 -15.89 29.44 31.07
CA THR A 224 -15.75 29.58 32.53
C THR A 224 -14.29 29.49 33.01
N ALA A 225 -13.36 29.09 32.14
CA ALA A 225 -11.95 28.91 32.47
C ALA A 225 -11.29 30.26 32.84
N SER A 226 -10.77 30.36 34.05
CA SER A 226 -10.15 31.58 34.56
C SER A 226 -8.71 31.39 35.09
N GLU A 227 -8.27 30.14 35.22
CA GLU A 227 -6.98 29.78 35.78
C GLU A 227 -5.96 29.43 34.70
N TYR A 228 -4.66 29.68 34.98
CA TYR A 228 -3.58 29.20 34.13
C TYR A 228 -3.50 27.68 34.16
N ALA A 229 -3.24 27.09 33.02
CA ALA A 229 -2.92 25.67 32.90
C ALA A 229 -1.41 25.47 32.78
N THR A 230 -0.93 24.31 33.12
CA THR A 230 0.48 23.90 32.91
C THR A 230 0.49 22.63 32.05
N VAL A 231 1.13 22.72 30.89
CA VAL A 231 1.42 21.59 30.02
C VAL A 231 2.82 21.12 30.34
N THR A 232 2.99 19.83 30.62
CA THR A 232 4.27 19.17 30.89
C THR A 232 4.54 18.10 29.83
N VAL A 233 5.76 18.07 29.29
CA VAL A 233 6.20 17.08 28.30
C VAL A 233 7.41 16.31 28.85
N GLU A 234 7.31 15.00 28.84
CA GLU A 234 8.35 14.05 29.25
C GLU A 234 8.80 13.22 28.04
N VAL A 235 10.12 13.14 27.82
CA VAL A 235 10.73 12.32 26.77
C VAL A 235 12.19 12.03 27.07
N GLY A 236 12.67 10.80 26.87
CA GLY A 236 14.08 10.44 26.98
C GLY A 236 14.73 10.87 28.31
N GLY A 237 13.98 10.78 29.42
CA GLY A 237 14.45 11.18 30.76
C GLY A 237 14.46 12.69 30.99
N THR A 238 14.00 13.52 30.06
CA THR A 238 13.87 14.97 30.20
C THR A 238 12.42 15.37 30.47
N THR A 239 12.21 16.41 31.26
CA THR A 239 10.89 16.98 31.56
C THR A 239 10.94 18.49 31.38
N GLN A 240 10.00 19.03 30.61
CA GLN A 240 9.82 20.46 30.42
C GLN A 240 8.36 20.85 30.59
N SER A 241 8.11 22.07 31.02
CA SER A 241 6.74 22.57 31.22
C SER A 241 6.58 24.02 30.74
N ALA A 242 5.36 24.32 30.31
CA ALA A 242 4.98 25.67 29.94
C ALA A 242 3.61 26.02 30.55
N SER A 243 3.49 27.23 31.07
CA SER A 243 2.23 27.77 31.58
C SER A 243 1.45 28.46 30.46
N VAL A 244 0.15 28.20 30.39
CA VAL A 244 -0.75 28.67 29.37
C VAL A 244 -1.89 29.45 30.05
N LYS A 245 -2.16 30.67 29.59
CA LYS A 245 -3.30 31.44 30.09
C LYS A 245 -4.60 31.04 29.39
N PRO A 246 -5.75 31.23 30.04
CA PRO A 246 -7.06 31.00 29.41
C PRO A 246 -7.19 31.72 28.07
N GLY A 247 -7.75 31.00 27.09
CA GLY A 247 -7.96 31.46 25.72
C GLY A 247 -6.75 31.40 24.78
N TRP A 248 -5.62 30.84 25.22
CA TRP A 248 -4.52 30.51 24.31
C TRP A 248 -4.70 29.09 23.79
N ASP A 249 -4.93 28.96 22.49
CA ASP A 249 -5.30 27.72 21.85
C ASP A 249 -4.13 26.77 21.58
N THR A 250 -2.89 27.26 21.69
CA THR A 250 -1.69 26.45 21.39
C THR A 250 -0.54 26.83 22.29
N VAL A 251 0.22 25.84 22.70
CA VAL A 251 1.47 25.99 23.42
C VAL A 251 2.55 25.09 22.82
N ALA A 252 3.80 25.58 22.73
CA ALA A 252 4.94 24.80 22.33
C ALA A 252 5.83 24.52 23.54
N VAL A 253 6.24 23.27 23.73
CA VAL A 253 7.20 22.83 24.73
C VAL A 253 8.37 22.17 24.03
N THR A 254 9.60 22.60 24.34
CA THR A 254 10.81 22.07 23.71
C THR A 254 11.62 21.26 24.74
N ASN A 255 11.87 20.01 24.42
CA ASN A 255 12.79 19.13 25.14
C ASN A 255 14.06 18.94 24.31
N THR A 256 15.21 18.77 24.98
CA THR A 256 16.44 18.31 24.33
C THR A 256 16.87 17.01 25.02
N VAL A 257 16.92 15.93 24.26
CA VAL A 257 17.40 14.63 24.71
C VAL A 257 18.90 14.54 24.35
N PRO A 258 19.80 14.57 25.33
CA PRO A 258 21.21 14.52 25.05
C PRO A 258 21.59 13.17 24.41
N GLU A 259 22.40 13.22 23.34
CA GLU A 259 22.90 12.03 22.68
C GLU A 259 21.78 11.04 22.27
N ALA A 260 20.67 11.59 21.78
CA ALA A 260 19.55 10.77 21.32
C ALA A 260 20.01 9.81 20.20
N ASP A 261 19.67 8.53 20.34
CA ASP A 261 19.90 7.55 19.29
C ASP A 261 19.01 7.87 18.07
N LEU A 262 19.62 7.88 16.89
CA LEU A 262 18.91 8.23 15.67
C LEU A 262 18.12 7.03 15.11
N TRP A 263 16.88 7.31 14.70
CA TRP A 263 16.06 6.35 13.97
C TRP A 263 16.53 6.25 12.52
N TRP A 264 16.61 5.04 12.00
CA TRP A 264 17.02 4.74 10.64
C TRP A 264 16.02 3.81 9.95
N PRO A 265 15.84 3.94 8.63
CA PRO A 265 15.11 2.94 7.88
C PRO A 265 15.87 1.63 7.84
N ARG A 266 15.12 0.54 7.64
CA ARG A 266 15.65 -0.80 7.48
C ARG A 266 16.85 -0.85 6.53
N GLY A 267 17.91 -1.56 6.93
CA GLY A 267 19.16 -1.71 6.17
C GLY A 267 20.12 -0.52 6.29
N HIS A 268 19.81 0.49 7.12
CA HIS A 268 20.64 1.67 7.33
C HIS A 268 21.01 1.92 8.80
N GLY A 269 20.40 1.22 9.72
CA GLY A 269 20.62 1.31 11.17
C GLY A 269 19.43 0.77 11.96
N GLU A 270 19.41 1.07 13.26
CA GLU A 270 18.37 0.64 14.21
C GLU A 270 17.17 1.60 14.21
N GLN A 271 16.07 1.20 14.84
CA GLN A 271 14.80 1.94 14.92
C GLN A 271 14.46 2.34 16.37
N PRO A 272 15.31 3.12 17.08
CA PRO A 272 15.00 3.55 18.43
C PRO A 272 13.79 4.49 18.43
N LEU A 273 12.81 4.18 19.30
CA LEU A 273 11.62 4.98 19.52
C LEU A 273 11.60 5.42 20.98
N TYR A 274 11.23 6.68 21.21
CA TYR A 274 11.15 7.30 22.52
C TYR A 274 9.70 7.58 22.89
N ASP A 275 9.26 7.12 24.04
CA ASP A 275 7.96 7.46 24.59
C ASP A 275 7.88 8.96 24.91
N VAL A 276 6.81 9.60 24.49
CA VAL A 276 6.47 10.97 24.78
C VAL A 276 5.20 10.99 25.62
N VAL A 277 5.25 11.63 26.77
CA VAL A 277 4.11 11.80 27.66
C VAL A 277 3.81 13.29 27.79
N VAL A 278 2.58 13.69 27.47
CA VAL A 278 2.11 15.07 27.63
C VAL A 278 1.02 15.11 28.70
N LYS A 279 1.19 15.94 29.72
CA LYS A 279 0.28 16.06 30.87
C LYS A 279 -0.34 17.45 30.96
N LEU A 280 -1.63 17.49 31.22
CA LEU A 280 -2.41 18.69 31.51
C LEU A 280 -3.36 18.39 32.70
N GLY A 281 -2.94 18.77 33.90
CA GLY A 281 -3.67 18.33 35.13
C GLY A 281 -3.67 16.82 35.26
N ASP A 282 -4.86 16.22 35.29
CA ASP A 282 -5.05 14.76 35.35
C ASP A 282 -5.15 14.11 33.94
N GLU A 283 -5.20 14.90 32.87
CA GLU A 283 -5.24 14.43 31.51
C GLU A 283 -3.84 14.09 31.01
N GLU A 284 -3.69 12.94 30.36
CA GLU A 284 -2.44 12.44 29.81
C GLU A 284 -2.64 11.98 28.35
N TRP A 285 -1.75 12.45 27.50
CA TRP A 285 -1.58 11.94 26.14
C TRP A 285 -0.24 11.21 26.05
N THR A 286 -0.22 10.09 25.35
CA THR A 286 1.01 9.31 25.10
C THR A 286 1.22 9.04 23.63
N GLY A 287 2.46 8.98 23.21
CA GLY A 287 2.87 8.63 21.85
C GLY A 287 4.34 8.28 21.78
N ARG A 288 4.82 7.94 20.59
CA ARG A 288 6.24 7.64 20.35
C ARG A 288 6.81 8.51 19.25
N VAL A 289 8.09 8.80 19.31
CA VAL A 289 8.84 9.51 18.25
C VAL A 289 10.19 8.85 18.01
N GLY A 290 10.70 8.96 16.79
CA GLY A 290 12.10 8.65 16.46
C GLY A 290 12.83 9.92 16.06
N PHE A 291 14.03 10.11 16.59
CA PHE A 291 14.86 11.27 16.25
C PHE A 291 15.53 11.06 14.89
N ARG A 292 15.15 11.84 13.89
CA ARG A 292 15.69 11.74 12.53
C ARG A 292 15.48 13.03 11.74
N ASP A 293 16.21 13.21 10.66
CA ASP A 293 15.95 14.18 9.61
C ASP A 293 15.71 13.46 8.29
N ILE A 294 14.74 13.92 7.50
CA ILE A 294 14.42 13.40 6.17
C ILE A 294 14.44 14.55 5.17
N THR A 295 15.08 14.31 4.03
CA THR A 295 15.15 15.28 2.92
C THR A 295 14.96 14.58 1.58
N VAL A 296 14.44 15.31 0.61
CA VAL A 296 14.39 14.90 -0.80
C VAL A 296 15.17 15.92 -1.63
N ASN A 297 16.21 15.47 -2.32
CA ASN A 297 16.94 16.33 -3.24
C ASN A 297 16.29 16.26 -4.63
N VAL A 298 15.81 17.41 -5.10
CA VAL A 298 15.23 17.64 -6.41
C VAL A 298 15.96 18.79 -7.14
N ALA A 299 17.18 19.12 -6.73
CA ALA A 299 17.99 20.13 -7.41
C ALA A 299 18.46 19.61 -8.79
N PRO A 300 18.14 20.29 -9.90
CA PRO A 300 18.51 19.83 -11.24
C PRO A 300 20.02 19.61 -11.40
N ASP A 301 20.38 18.56 -12.13
CA ASP A 301 21.73 18.21 -12.52
C ASP A 301 21.84 18.12 -14.07
N ASN A 302 22.95 17.56 -14.60
CA ASN A 302 23.17 17.43 -16.05
C ASN A 302 22.19 16.45 -16.71
N ASP A 303 21.59 15.51 -15.96
CA ASP A 303 20.71 14.47 -16.45
C ASP A 303 19.22 14.79 -16.23
N GLY A 304 18.91 15.91 -15.59
CA GLY A 304 17.55 16.37 -15.32
C GLY A 304 17.31 16.73 -13.86
N THR A 305 16.15 16.39 -13.31
CA THR A 305 15.78 16.61 -11.92
C THR A 305 15.79 15.29 -11.16
N PRO A 306 16.71 15.05 -10.22
CA PRO A 306 16.71 13.82 -9.42
C PRO A 306 15.53 13.78 -8.45
N PHE A 307 15.29 12.60 -7.87
CA PHE A 307 14.47 12.42 -6.69
C PHE A 307 15.24 11.52 -5.70
N VAL A 308 16.07 12.14 -4.86
CA VAL A 308 16.93 11.41 -3.93
C VAL A 308 16.44 11.59 -2.52
N LEU A 309 15.82 10.56 -1.97
CA LEU A 309 15.41 10.49 -0.57
C LEU A 309 16.64 10.25 0.31
N SER A 310 16.79 11.04 1.36
CA SER A 310 17.88 10.89 2.34
C SER A 310 17.35 10.90 3.77
N VAL A 311 17.90 10.03 4.61
CA VAL A 311 17.61 10.00 6.05
C VAL A 311 18.90 10.27 6.80
N ASN A 312 18.88 11.20 7.75
CA ASN A 312 20.04 11.64 8.53
C ASN A 312 21.27 11.95 7.64
N GLY A 313 21.02 12.56 6.49
CA GLY A 313 22.04 12.94 5.51
C GLY A 313 22.57 11.80 4.63
N LYS A 314 22.11 10.55 4.80
CA LYS A 314 22.48 9.42 3.93
C LYS A 314 21.44 9.20 2.84
N PRO A 315 21.80 9.18 1.56
CA PRO A 315 20.92 8.78 0.47
C PRO A 315 20.44 7.33 0.63
N ILE A 316 19.17 7.10 0.33
CA ILE A 316 18.50 5.79 0.39
C ILE A 316 18.15 5.36 -1.04
N TYR A 317 18.60 4.19 -1.47
CA TYR A 317 18.00 3.57 -2.65
C TYR A 317 16.63 3.00 -2.25
N VAL A 318 15.55 3.51 -2.84
CA VAL A 318 14.21 3.07 -2.49
C VAL A 318 13.88 1.74 -3.17
N ARG A 319 13.57 0.74 -2.35
CA ARG A 319 13.05 -0.57 -2.73
C ARG A 319 11.65 -0.65 -2.15
N GLY A 320 10.64 -0.28 -2.93
CA GLY A 320 9.32 -0.05 -2.40
C GLY A 320 8.19 -0.76 -3.12
N ALA A 321 7.02 -0.69 -2.50
CA ALA A 321 5.75 -1.06 -3.12
C ALA A 321 4.67 -0.04 -2.76
N ASN A 322 3.66 0.08 -3.62
CA ASN A 322 2.45 0.81 -3.33
C ASN A 322 1.56 -0.04 -2.41
N TRP A 323 0.94 0.62 -1.45
CA TRP A 323 0.00 0.08 -0.48
C TRP A 323 -1.40 0.59 -0.79
N ILE A 324 -2.36 -0.31 -0.92
CA ILE A 324 -3.80 -0.03 -0.94
C ILE A 324 -4.43 -0.48 0.39
N PRO A 325 -5.65 -0.07 0.75
CA PRO A 325 -6.32 -0.64 1.93
C PRO A 325 -6.32 -2.17 1.88
N ASP A 326 -5.96 -2.81 2.97
CA ASP A 326 -5.70 -4.26 3.05
C ASP A 326 -6.99 -5.13 3.13
N ASP A 327 -8.15 -4.49 3.21
CA ASP A 327 -9.49 -5.07 3.05
C ASP A 327 -10.40 -3.99 2.45
N ALA A 328 -11.32 -4.37 1.57
CA ALA A 328 -12.33 -3.44 1.05
C ALA A 328 -13.29 -2.94 2.17
N PHE A 329 -13.46 -3.75 3.22
CA PHE A 329 -14.16 -3.40 4.45
C PHE A 329 -13.15 -3.07 5.54
N VAL A 330 -12.69 -1.82 5.56
CA VAL A 330 -11.56 -1.36 6.39
C VAL A 330 -11.75 -1.53 7.90
N THR A 331 -12.99 -1.71 8.36
CA THR A 331 -13.28 -1.98 9.79
C THR A 331 -12.88 -3.39 10.25
N ARG A 332 -12.50 -4.29 9.34
CA ARG A 332 -11.94 -5.61 9.66
C ARG A 332 -10.45 -5.56 9.99
N LEU A 333 -9.76 -4.47 9.64
CA LEU A 333 -8.33 -4.30 9.85
C LEU A 333 -8.01 -4.01 11.33
N ASN A 334 -6.89 -4.53 11.79
CA ASN A 334 -6.38 -4.36 13.15
C ASN A 334 -4.84 -4.40 13.18
N ALA A 335 -4.25 -4.21 14.36
CA ALA A 335 -2.80 -4.19 14.53
C ALA A 335 -2.10 -5.46 14.02
N ASP A 336 -2.71 -6.64 14.20
CA ASP A 336 -2.11 -7.92 13.77
C ASP A 336 -2.14 -8.07 12.25
N THR A 337 -3.23 -7.64 11.59
CA THR A 337 -3.32 -7.66 10.12
C THR A 337 -2.28 -6.72 9.51
N TYR A 338 -2.17 -5.49 9.99
CA TYR A 338 -1.13 -4.56 9.53
C TYR A 338 0.28 -5.10 9.74
N ARG A 339 0.55 -5.67 10.92
CA ARG A 339 1.88 -6.25 11.19
C ARG A 339 2.22 -7.38 10.23
N THR A 340 1.25 -8.24 9.91
CA THR A 340 1.45 -9.35 8.98
C THR A 340 1.78 -8.84 7.58
N SER A 341 0.98 -7.91 7.06
CA SER A 341 1.16 -7.40 5.69
C SER A 341 2.41 -6.53 5.54
N ILE A 342 2.77 -5.73 6.57
CA ILE A 342 4.02 -4.97 6.56
C ILE A 342 5.24 -5.91 6.70
N GLN A 343 5.11 -7.01 7.45
CA GLN A 343 6.17 -8.03 7.53
C GLN A 343 6.44 -8.67 6.16
N ASP A 344 5.42 -8.84 5.31
CA ASP A 344 5.62 -9.30 3.93
C ASP A 344 6.50 -8.35 3.12
N ALA A 345 6.36 -7.04 3.31
CA ALA A 345 7.25 -6.05 2.70
C ALA A 345 8.68 -6.15 3.25
N VAL A 346 8.83 -6.31 4.57
CA VAL A 346 10.13 -6.51 5.24
C VAL A 346 10.84 -7.75 4.73
N ASP A 347 10.12 -8.87 4.64
CA ASP A 347 10.66 -10.17 4.19
C ASP A 347 11.06 -10.16 2.70
N ALA A 348 10.40 -9.33 1.90
CA ALA A 348 10.76 -9.08 0.50
C ALA A 348 11.93 -8.10 0.33
N GLY A 349 12.51 -7.58 1.42
CA GLY A 349 13.64 -6.65 1.35
C GLY A 349 13.26 -5.19 1.04
N MET A 350 12.00 -4.83 1.18
CA MET A 350 11.52 -3.46 0.98
C MET A 350 11.92 -2.55 2.13
N ASN A 351 12.06 -1.25 1.84
CA ASN A 351 12.34 -0.21 2.82
C ASN A 351 11.35 0.96 2.75
N LEU A 352 10.36 0.91 1.86
CA LEU A 352 9.35 1.94 1.72
C LEU A 352 8.01 1.34 1.25
N LEU A 353 6.91 1.84 1.85
CA LEU A 353 5.54 1.66 1.36
C LEU A 353 4.94 3.02 1.02
N ARG A 354 4.31 3.12 -0.15
CA ARG A 354 3.52 4.31 -0.52
C ARG A 354 2.05 4.03 -0.27
N VAL A 355 1.46 4.76 0.69
CA VAL A 355 0.02 4.74 0.94
C VAL A 355 -0.66 5.57 -0.14
N TRP A 356 -1.29 4.88 -1.08
CA TRP A 356 -1.86 5.44 -2.30
C TRP A 356 -3.12 6.29 -2.03
N GLY A 357 -3.28 7.35 -2.82
CA GLY A 357 -4.28 8.40 -2.61
C GLY A 357 -5.74 8.04 -2.86
N GLY A 358 -6.04 6.86 -3.40
CA GLY A 358 -7.42 6.37 -3.57
C GLY A 358 -7.94 5.51 -2.41
N GLY A 359 -7.14 5.35 -1.35
CA GLY A 359 -7.48 4.59 -0.14
C GLY A 359 -7.95 5.46 1.02
N ILE A 360 -7.35 5.24 2.18
CA ILE A 360 -7.58 5.95 3.44
C ILE A 360 -6.24 6.41 4.05
N TYR A 361 -6.28 7.36 5.00
CA TYR A 361 -5.21 7.47 5.98
C TYR A 361 -5.37 6.30 6.95
N GLU A 362 -4.41 5.38 6.94
CA GLU A 362 -4.47 4.16 7.74
C GLU A 362 -4.60 4.44 9.25
N SER A 363 -4.87 3.42 10.06
CA SER A 363 -4.87 3.57 11.51
C SER A 363 -3.46 3.82 12.04
N ASP A 364 -3.33 4.33 13.26
CA ASP A 364 -2.02 4.54 13.89
C ASP A 364 -1.22 3.23 14.00
N ASP A 365 -1.90 2.07 14.09
CA ASP A 365 -1.24 0.75 14.10
C ASP A 365 -0.35 0.51 12.87
N PHE A 366 -0.81 0.93 11.68
CA PHE A 366 -0.01 0.81 10.45
C PHE A 366 1.32 1.58 10.57
N TYR A 367 1.23 2.84 10.99
CA TYR A 367 2.42 3.71 11.08
C TYR A 367 3.31 3.29 12.24
N ASP A 368 2.74 2.86 13.37
CA ASP A 368 3.49 2.33 14.51
C ASP A 368 4.31 1.10 14.13
N VAL A 369 3.74 0.19 13.34
CA VAL A 369 4.46 -0.98 12.82
C VAL A 369 5.56 -0.55 11.83
N CYS A 370 5.29 0.43 10.95
CA CYS A 370 6.31 0.97 10.05
C CYS A 370 7.47 1.62 10.83
N ASP A 371 7.16 2.37 11.90
CA ASP A 371 8.17 2.96 12.79
C ASP A 371 9.06 1.89 13.44
N GLU A 372 8.46 0.79 13.92
CA GLU A 372 9.16 -0.31 14.59
C GLU A 372 10.02 -1.14 13.63
N LEU A 373 9.56 -1.36 12.41
CA LEU A 373 10.22 -2.20 11.42
C LEU A 373 11.15 -1.44 10.45
N GLY A 374 11.18 -0.11 10.55
CA GLY A 374 12.02 0.74 9.71
C GLY A 374 11.54 0.85 8.27
N ILE A 375 10.25 0.72 8.02
CA ILE A 375 9.66 0.91 6.71
C ILE A 375 9.27 2.37 6.53
N LEU A 376 9.90 3.06 5.59
CA LEU A 376 9.54 4.44 5.25
C LEU A 376 8.13 4.49 4.65
N VAL A 377 7.40 5.55 4.96
CA VAL A 377 6.04 5.78 4.45
C VAL A 377 6.03 7.01 3.55
N TRP A 378 5.63 6.82 2.30
CA TRP A 378 5.22 7.87 1.40
C TRP A 378 3.71 7.99 1.48
N GLN A 379 3.20 9.09 2.05
CA GLN A 379 1.77 9.29 2.28
C GLN A 379 1.17 10.20 1.22
N ASP A 380 0.27 9.68 0.40
CA ASP A 380 -0.56 10.52 -0.45
C ASP A 380 -1.66 11.21 0.38
N PHE A 381 -1.92 12.49 0.10
CA PHE A 381 -3.24 13.06 0.38
C PHE A 381 -4.28 12.39 -0.53
N LEU A 382 -5.50 12.23 -0.02
CA LEU A 382 -6.46 11.33 -0.64
C LEU A 382 -7.13 11.94 -1.89
N PHE A 383 -6.36 12.01 -2.96
CA PHE A 383 -6.77 12.41 -4.30
C PHE A 383 -6.16 11.45 -5.33
N ALA A 384 -6.98 10.86 -6.20
CA ALA A 384 -6.52 9.88 -7.18
C ALA A 384 -7.30 9.93 -8.48
N CYS A 385 -6.58 9.97 -9.60
CA CYS A 385 -7.08 9.74 -10.96
C CYS A 385 -8.35 10.53 -11.34
N ALA A 386 -8.52 11.73 -10.77
CA ALA A 386 -9.68 12.59 -11.02
C ALA A 386 -9.34 14.07 -10.91
N ALA A 387 -10.14 14.90 -11.53
CA ALA A 387 -10.21 16.32 -11.22
C ALA A 387 -11.16 16.54 -10.03
N TYR A 388 -10.78 17.44 -9.12
CA TYR A 388 -11.58 17.76 -7.94
C TYR A 388 -11.98 19.23 -7.95
N SER A 389 -13.21 19.51 -7.53
CA SER A 389 -13.68 20.89 -7.36
C SER A 389 -12.90 21.61 -6.24
N GLU A 390 -12.61 22.89 -6.45
CA GLU A 390 -12.00 23.76 -5.44
C GLU A 390 -13.05 24.69 -4.79
N GLU A 391 -14.33 24.44 -5.02
CA GLU A 391 -15.45 25.22 -4.50
C GLU A 391 -15.90 24.70 -3.13
N GLU A 392 -16.62 25.52 -2.38
CA GLU A 392 -17.27 25.12 -1.13
C GLU A 392 -18.48 24.20 -1.39
N PRO A 393 -18.73 23.22 -0.52
CA PRO A 393 -18.06 22.96 0.77
C PRO A 393 -16.79 22.08 0.67
N LEU A 394 -16.46 21.54 -0.52
CA LEU A 394 -15.37 20.57 -0.69
C LEU A 394 -14.01 21.16 -0.24
N ARG A 395 -13.77 22.45 -0.54
CA ARG A 395 -12.52 23.12 -0.17
C ARG A 395 -12.30 23.15 1.35
N SER A 396 -13.30 23.52 2.12
CA SER A 396 -13.22 23.54 3.59
C SER A 396 -13.07 22.14 4.17
N GLU A 397 -13.72 21.14 3.58
CA GLU A 397 -13.57 19.74 4.00
C GLU A 397 -12.16 19.21 3.74
N VAL A 398 -11.57 19.52 2.59
CA VAL A 398 -10.17 19.16 2.26
C VAL A 398 -9.19 19.82 3.22
N GLU A 399 -9.37 21.12 3.54
CA GLU A 399 -8.49 21.82 4.47
C GLU A 399 -8.54 21.19 5.87
N ALA A 400 -9.74 20.95 6.39
CA ALA A 400 -9.92 20.34 7.71
C ALA A 400 -9.34 18.92 7.78
N GLU A 401 -9.57 18.11 6.75
CA GLU A 401 -9.01 16.77 6.60
C GLU A 401 -7.48 16.81 6.60
N ALA A 402 -6.88 17.63 5.75
CA ALA A 402 -5.43 17.71 5.63
C ALA A 402 -4.78 18.16 6.95
N ARG A 403 -5.35 19.15 7.64
CA ARG A 403 -4.86 19.61 8.95
C ARG A 403 -4.92 18.49 10.00
N GLN A 404 -6.00 17.73 10.05
CA GLN A 404 -6.12 16.61 10.99
C GLN A 404 -5.13 15.48 10.63
N ALA A 405 -5.00 15.12 9.35
CA ALA A 405 -4.09 14.08 8.90
C ALA A 405 -2.63 14.43 9.21
N VAL A 406 -2.18 15.65 8.87
CA VAL A 406 -0.80 16.09 9.15
C VAL A 406 -0.56 16.16 10.66
N THR A 407 -1.50 16.68 11.44
CA THR A 407 -1.36 16.74 12.91
C THR A 407 -1.21 15.35 13.52
N ARG A 408 -1.99 14.37 13.06
CA ARG A 408 -1.94 12.99 13.56
C ARG A 408 -0.67 12.25 13.17
N LEU A 409 -0.24 12.39 11.92
CA LEU A 409 0.80 11.53 11.33
C LEU A 409 2.21 12.08 11.44
N SER A 410 2.40 13.39 11.67
CA SER A 410 3.73 14.02 11.70
C SER A 410 4.66 13.51 12.80
N LYS A 411 4.13 12.82 13.82
CA LYS A 411 4.91 12.20 14.91
C LYS A 411 5.68 10.96 14.45
N HIS A 412 5.25 10.29 13.38
CA HIS A 412 5.79 9.02 12.97
C HIS A 412 7.18 9.15 12.32
N ALA A 413 8.13 8.39 12.85
CA ALA A 413 9.52 8.40 12.36
C ALA A 413 9.60 7.87 10.92
N SER A 414 8.74 6.92 10.56
CA SER A 414 8.64 6.32 9.23
C SER A 414 8.14 7.27 8.15
N LEU A 415 7.38 8.31 8.50
CA LEU A 415 6.81 9.24 7.52
C LEU A 415 7.90 10.01 6.78
N ALA A 416 8.06 9.75 5.48
CA ALA A 416 9.17 10.22 4.68
C ALA A 416 8.79 11.27 3.63
N VAL A 417 7.59 11.19 3.05
CA VAL A 417 7.12 12.10 2.01
C VAL A 417 5.62 12.33 2.16
N TRP A 418 5.21 13.59 2.11
CA TRP A 418 3.83 13.98 1.84
C TRP A 418 3.65 14.19 0.34
N ASN A 419 2.62 13.61 -0.25
CA ASN A 419 2.36 13.69 -1.69
C ASN A 419 0.95 14.22 -1.97
N GLY A 420 0.83 15.24 -2.81
CA GLY A 420 -0.41 15.97 -3.03
C GLY A 420 -1.52 15.16 -3.70
N ASN A 421 -1.17 14.28 -4.64
CA ASN A 421 -2.15 13.47 -5.37
C ASN A 421 -1.52 12.31 -6.11
N ASN A 422 -2.36 11.34 -6.49
CA ASN A 422 -2.04 10.30 -7.46
C ASN A 422 -2.55 10.67 -8.86
N GLU A 423 -1.64 10.94 -9.80
CA GLU A 423 -1.88 11.09 -11.25
C GLU A 423 -2.75 12.28 -11.69
N ASN A 424 -3.29 13.10 -10.81
CA ASN A 424 -4.22 14.16 -11.18
C ASN A 424 -3.56 15.26 -12.03
N ILE A 425 -2.30 15.61 -11.72
CA ILE A 425 -1.52 16.57 -12.53
C ILE A 425 -1.26 15.98 -13.91
N TRP A 426 -0.90 14.70 -13.99
CA TRP A 426 -0.69 13.98 -15.24
C TRP A 426 -1.99 13.87 -16.04
N GLY A 427 -3.10 13.48 -15.40
CA GLY A 427 -4.41 13.39 -16.03
C GLY A 427 -4.88 14.72 -16.63
N TYR A 428 -4.65 15.83 -15.92
CA TYR A 428 -4.95 17.17 -16.45
C TYR A 428 -4.15 17.48 -17.72
N VAL A 429 -2.88 17.08 -17.79
CA VAL A 429 -2.00 17.34 -18.94
C VAL A 429 -2.32 16.41 -20.10
N GLU A 430 -2.55 15.12 -19.86
CA GLU A 430 -2.54 14.08 -20.90
C GLU A 430 -3.90 13.42 -21.18
N TRP A 431 -4.78 13.27 -20.16
CA TRP A 431 -6.01 12.49 -20.30
C TRP A 431 -7.21 13.28 -20.86
N SER A 432 -6.94 14.32 -21.60
CA SER A 432 -7.95 15.17 -22.26
C SER A 432 -8.94 15.86 -21.33
N TRP A 433 -8.62 16.03 -20.04
CA TRP A 433 -9.52 16.66 -19.06
C TRP A 433 -9.74 18.15 -19.30
N ARG A 434 -8.84 18.81 -19.99
CA ARG A 434 -8.94 20.27 -20.26
C ARG A 434 -10.21 20.64 -21.00
N VAL A 435 -10.69 19.78 -21.90
CA VAL A 435 -11.90 20.03 -22.71
C VAL A 435 -13.16 20.01 -21.83
N PRO A 436 -13.49 18.94 -21.10
CA PRO A 436 -14.69 18.92 -20.26
C PRO A 436 -14.60 19.91 -19.08
N LEU A 437 -13.41 20.23 -18.60
CA LEU A 437 -13.22 21.24 -17.54
C LEU A 437 -13.54 22.65 -18.00
N ALA A 438 -13.31 22.97 -19.28
CA ALA A 438 -13.58 24.30 -19.84
C ALA A 438 -13.01 25.47 -19.03
N GLY A 439 -11.80 25.28 -18.46
CA GLY A 439 -11.11 26.27 -17.63
C GLY A 439 -11.53 26.31 -16.16
N ARG A 440 -12.40 25.42 -15.70
CA ARG A 440 -12.73 25.29 -14.27
C ARG A 440 -11.52 24.82 -13.48
N PRO A 441 -11.39 25.19 -12.18
CA PRO A 441 -10.42 24.61 -11.27
C PRO A 441 -10.59 23.08 -11.21
N TRP A 442 -9.48 22.35 -11.02
CA TRP A 442 -9.45 20.89 -11.10
C TRP A 442 -8.68 20.21 -9.96
N GLY A 443 -8.33 20.98 -8.94
CA GLY A 443 -7.56 20.52 -7.79
C GLY A 443 -6.15 21.09 -7.71
N ALA A 444 -5.69 21.83 -8.73
CA ALA A 444 -4.34 22.41 -8.73
C ALA A 444 -4.09 23.30 -7.50
N GLY A 445 -5.11 24.06 -7.05
CA GLY A 445 -5.02 24.90 -5.85
C GLY A 445 -4.80 24.09 -4.58
N TYR A 446 -5.26 22.86 -4.51
CA TYR A 446 -4.92 21.95 -3.41
C TYR A 446 -3.46 21.58 -3.46
N TYR A 447 -2.99 21.02 -4.59
CA TYR A 447 -1.67 20.41 -4.72
C TYR A 447 -0.52 21.39 -4.70
N LEU A 448 -0.73 22.59 -5.26
CA LEU A 448 0.31 23.59 -5.46
C LEU A 448 0.26 24.75 -4.45
N ASP A 449 -0.83 24.89 -3.68
CA ASP A 449 -1.00 26.02 -2.74
C ASP A 449 -1.45 25.58 -1.35
N LEU A 450 -2.60 24.92 -1.18
CA LEU A 450 -3.18 24.64 0.13
C LEU A 450 -2.37 23.59 0.90
N LEU A 451 -2.15 22.42 0.30
CA LEU A 451 -1.48 21.30 0.98
C LEU A 451 -0.02 21.60 1.35
N PRO A 452 0.82 22.17 0.44
CA PRO A 452 2.19 22.55 0.84
C PRO A 452 2.23 23.59 1.95
N LYS A 453 1.26 24.52 2.03
CA LYS A 453 1.16 25.47 3.14
C LYS A 453 0.84 24.77 4.46
N ILE A 454 -0.11 23.84 4.46
CA ILE A 454 -0.48 23.06 5.64
C ILE A 454 0.71 22.21 6.12
N VAL A 455 1.40 21.55 5.20
CA VAL A 455 2.59 20.76 5.54
C VAL A 455 3.69 21.66 6.10
N ALA A 456 3.99 22.80 5.46
CA ALA A 456 5.00 23.73 5.95
C ALA A 456 4.67 24.32 7.34
N GLU A 457 3.39 24.50 7.65
CA GLU A 457 2.91 24.98 8.95
C GLU A 457 2.98 23.90 10.03
N LEU A 458 2.51 22.68 9.72
CA LEU A 458 2.28 21.63 10.72
C LEU A 458 3.37 20.57 10.76
N ASP A 459 4.03 20.27 9.64
CA ASP A 459 5.12 19.28 9.55
C ASP A 459 6.27 19.75 8.64
N PRO A 460 6.97 20.82 9.03
CA PRO A 460 8.06 21.39 8.22
C PRO A 460 9.29 20.45 8.10
N ARG A 461 9.30 19.30 8.76
CA ARG A 461 10.39 18.32 8.77
C ARG A 461 10.24 17.21 7.74
N THR A 462 9.04 17.05 7.16
CA THR A 462 8.76 16.04 6.13
C THR A 462 8.63 16.71 4.76
N PRO A 463 9.38 16.26 3.76
CA PRO A 463 9.29 16.78 2.39
C PRO A 463 7.90 16.65 1.79
N TYR A 464 7.56 17.58 0.90
CA TYR A 464 6.29 17.57 0.14
C TYR A 464 6.56 17.46 -1.36
N SER A 465 5.83 16.57 -2.04
CA SER A 465 5.70 16.50 -3.51
C SER A 465 4.29 16.90 -3.92
N ALA A 466 4.14 17.71 -4.96
CA ALA A 466 2.82 18.14 -5.43
C ALA A 466 1.98 17.00 -6.01
N GLY A 467 2.62 15.94 -6.49
CA GLY A 467 1.97 14.76 -7.06
C GLY A 467 2.93 13.63 -7.36
N SER A 468 2.37 12.52 -7.78
CA SER A 468 3.07 11.37 -8.35
C SER A 468 2.26 10.86 -9.56
N PRO A 469 2.86 10.87 -10.80
CA PRO A 469 4.20 11.38 -11.11
C PRO A 469 4.29 12.91 -11.03
N TYR A 470 5.51 13.45 -10.85
CA TYR A 470 5.74 14.89 -10.85
C TYR A 470 7.19 15.24 -11.22
N SER A 471 7.35 16.19 -12.16
CA SER A 471 8.65 16.62 -12.69
C SER A 471 9.36 17.68 -11.84
N PHE A 472 8.69 18.25 -10.84
CA PHE A 472 9.14 19.42 -10.03
C PHE A 472 9.34 20.70 -10.83
N ASP A 473 8.84 20.74 -12.09
CA ASP A 473 8.79 21.93 -12.94
C ASP A 473 7.47 21.94 -13.72
N GLN A 474 6.69 23.02 -13.57
CA GLN A 474 5.39 23.17 -14.23
C GLN A 474 5.46 23.25 -15.77
N PHE A 475 6.64 23.49 -16.36
CA PHE A 475 6.86 23.57 -17.80
C PHE A 475 7.34 22.25 -18.41
N ILE A 476 7.66 21.28 -17.58
CA ILE A 476 8.08 19.94 -18.00
C ILE A 476 6.89 18.99 -17.83
N HIS A 477 6.74 18.03 -18.75
CA HIS A 477 5.69 17.02 -18.63
C HIS A 477 5.79 16.32 -17.27
N PRO A 478 4.68 16.17 -16.52
CA PRO A 478 4.73 15.62 -15.15
C PRO A 478 5.25 14.18 -15.08
N ASN A 479 5.16 13.43 -16.19
CA ASN A 479 5.64 12.06 -16.32
C ASN A 479 6.85 11.93 -17.25
N ASP A 480 7.77 12.88 -17.20
CA ASP A 480 9.03 12.84 -17.96
C ASP A 480 10.07 12.00 -17.19
N GLU A 481 10.68 11.00 -17.86
CA GLU A 481 11.61 10.06 -17.21
C GLU A 481 12.85 10.71 -16.59
N ARG A 482 13.26 11.90 -17.10
CA ARG A 482 14.45 12.63 -16.67
C ARG A 482 14.20 13.50 -15.44
N HIS A 483 12.94 13.67 -15.01
CA HIS A 483 12.56 14.67 -14.02
C HIS A 483 11.67 14.11 -12.94
N GLY A 484 12.18 14.07 -11.70
CA GLY A 484 11.42 13.69 -10.52
C GLY A 484 10.99 12.23 -10.52
N THR A 485 9.68 12.01 -10.46
CA THR A 485 9.07 10.68 -10.35
C THR A 485 8.26 10.31 -11.58
N MET A 486 8.31 9.04 -11.98
CA MET A 486 7.66 8.53 -13.18
C MET A 486 6.73 7.36 -12.86
N HIS A 487 5.59 7.30 -13.55
CA HIS A 487 4.73 6.12 -13.66
C HIS A 487 4.89 5.48 -15.03
N ILE A 488 5.07 4.16 -15.10
CA ILE A 488 5.26 3.42 -16.36
C ILE A 488 4.08 2.48 -16.54
N TRP A 489 3.07 2.94 -17.27
CA TRP A 489 1.83 2.19 -17.53
C TRP A 489 1.59 1.82 -18.99
N ASP A 490 2.39 2.30 -19.93
CA ASP A 490 2.41 1.81 -21.31
C ASP A 490 2.84 0.34 -21.37
N VAL A 491 3.81 -0.06 -20.58
CA VAL A 491 4.04 -1.46 -20.22
C VAL A 491 2.81 -1.94 -19.41
N TRP A 492 2.32 -3.08 -19.64
CA TRP A 492 1.02 -3.60 -19.24
C TRP A 492 -0.12 -3.14 -20.17
N ASN A 493 -0.33 -1.84 -20.39
CA ASN A 493 -1.48 -1.36 -21.16
C ASN A 493 -1.31 -1.49 -22.69
N GLN A 494 -0.10 -1.33 -23.23
CA GLN A 494 0.11 -1.16 -24.67
C GLN A 494 1.30 -1.93 -25.22
N VAL A 495 2.40 -2.00 -24.49
CA VAL A 495 3.68 -2.50 -24.99
C VAL A 495 4.23 -3.64 -24.14
N ASP A 496 5.16 -4.37 -24.71
CA ASP A 496 5.87 -5.48 -24.06
C ASP A 496 6.76 -5.00 -22.91
N TYR A 497 6.97 -5.85 -21.88
CA TYR A 497 7.73 -5.50 -20.69
C TYR A 497 9.23 -5.27 -20.98
N THR A 498 9.76 -5.77 -22.09
CA THR A 498 11.13 -5.46 -22.51
C THR A 498 11.34 -3.97 -22.77
N THR A 499 10.25 -3.23 -22.94
CA THR A 499 10.25 -1.76 -23.06
C THR A 499 10.78 -1.05 -21.82
N TYR A 500 10.71 -1.67 -20.62
CA TYR A 500 11.32 -1.08 -19.42
C TYR A 500 12.78 -0.68 -19.62
N ARG A 501 13.56 -1.42 -20.43
CA ARG A 501 14.96 -1.09 -20.73
C ARG A 501 15.17 0.14 -21.61
N LYS A 502 14.12 0.65 -22.25
CA LYS A 502 14.18 1.89 -23.05
C LYS A 502 14.15 3.12 -22.15
N TYR A 503 13.58 3.00 -20.94
CA TYR A 503 13.49 4.07 -19.97
C TYR A 503 14.77 4.17 -19.13
N LYS A 504 15.14 5.41 -18.81
CA LYS A 504 16.22 5.74 -17.86
C LYS A 504 15.70 6.71 -16.79
N PRO A 505 14.71 6.28 -16.00
CA PRO A 505 14.00 7.16 -15.07
C PRO A 505 14.88 7.54 -13.88
N ARG A 506 14.68 8.77 -13.38
CA ARG A 506 15.31 9.22 -12.14
C ARG A 506 14.76 8.47 -10.93
N PHE A 507 13.45 8.22 -10.92
CA PHE A 507 12.75 7.46 -9.89
C PHE A 507 11.44 6.90 -10.48
N VAL A 508 11.11 5.66 -10.19
CA VAL A 508 9.85 5.04 -10.65
C VAL A 508 8.92 4.88 -9.45
N SER A 509 7.84 5.66 -9.40
CA SER A 509 6.89 5.63 -8.28
C SER A 509 5.68 4.71 -8.52
N GLU A 510 5.43 4.33 -9.79
CA GLU A 510 4.52 3.24 -10.14
C GLU A 510 4.95 2.54 -11.43
N PHE A 511 4.87 1.24 -11.42
CA PHE A 511 4.95 0.33 -12.57
C PHE A 511 4.52 -1.05 -12.09
N GLY A 512 4.04 -1.88 -12.99
CA GLY A 512 3.58 -3.20 -12.59
C GLY A 512 3.08 -4.04 -13.75
N PHE A 513 2.74 -5.29 -13.43
CA PHE A 513 2.15 -6.24 -14.36
C PHE A 513 1.15 -7.12 -13.60
N GLN A 514 0.01 -7.50 -14.22
CA GLN A 514 -0.98 -8.34 -13.54
C GLN A 514 -0.62 -9.84 -13.58
N GLY A 515 -1.20 -10.55 -12.61
CA GLY A 515 -1.30 -12.00 -12.57
C GLY A 515 -2.44 -12.43 -11.64
N PRO A 516 -2.99 -13.65 -11.79
CA PRO A 516 -4.04 -14.14 -10.93
C PRO A 516 -3.56 -14.29 -9.47
N PRO A 517 -4.48 -14.36 -8.49
CA PRO A 517 -4.15 -14.70 -7.11
C PRO A 517 -3.69 -16.15 -7.00
N ALA A 518 -3.29 -16.62 -5.83
CA ALA A 518 -3.03 -18.02 -5.58
C ALA A 518 -4.24 -18.88 -5.98
N TRP A 519 -4.00 -20.12 -6.34
CA TRP A 519 -5.06 -21.01 -6.84
C TRP A 519 -6.20 -21.20 -5.84
N SER A 520 -5.86 -21.42 -4.58
CA SER A 520 -6.87 -21.57 -3.51
C SER A 520 -7.69 -20.30 -3.30
N THR A 521 -7.08 -19.12 -3.42
CA THR A 521 -7.78 -17.84 -3.35
C THR A 521 -8.73 -17.67 -4.53
N LEU A 522 -8.27 -17.94 -5.76
CA LEU A 522 -9.08 -17.85 -6.96
C LEU A 522 -10.30 -18.77 -6.90
N THR A 523 -10.08 -20.04 -6.58
CA THR A 523 -11.15 -21.07 -6.59
C THR A 523 -12.08 -20.98 -5.39
N SER A 524 -11.75 -20.19 -4.36
CA SER A 524 -12.66 -19.92 -3.25
C SER A 524 -13.79 -18.97 -3.63
N VAL A 525 -13.64 -18.18 -4.70
CA VAL A 525 -14.60 -17.15 -5.12
C VAL A 525 -15.06 -17.26 -6.56
N VAL A 526 -14.32 -17.96 -7.43
CA VAL A 526 -14.70 -18.16 -8.85
C VAL A 526 -15.17 -19.60 -9.02
N HIS A 527 -16.44 -19.78 -9.37
CA HIS A 527 -17.13 -21.07 -9.47
C HIS A 527 -17.59 -21.42 -10.88
N ASP A 528 -17.05 -20.73 -11.90
CA ASP A 528 -17.32 -21.07 -13.31
C ASP A 528 -17.01 -22.54 -13.58
N ALA A 529 -17.89 -23.26 -14.31
CA ALA A 529 -17.71 -24.68 -14.59
C ALA A 529 -17.89 -24.97 -16.11
N PRO A 530 -16.81 -25.26 -16.83
CA PRO A 530 -15.40 -25.29 -16.36
C PRO A 530 -14.85 -23.90 -16.01
N LEU A 531 -13.80 -23.85 -15.18
CA LEU A 531 -13.05 -22.62 -14.98
C LEU A 531 -12.45 -22.18 -16.32
N ASP A 532 -12.64 -20.90 -16.64
CA ASP A 532 -12.18 -20.29 -17.90
C ASP A 532 -11.70 -18.87 -17.62
N PRO A 533 -10.58 -18.40 -18.21
CA PRO A 533 -10.11 -17.03 -18.06
C PRO A 533 -11.12 -15.96 -18.47
N TYR A 534 -12.09 -16.32 -19.31
CA TYR A 534 -13.18 -15.46 -19.77
C TYR A 534 -14.54 -15.86 -19.21
N GLY A 535 -14.57 -16.71 -18.18
CA GLY A 535 -15.77 -17.10 -17.45
C GLY A 535 -16.50 -15.91 -16.82
N GLU A 536 -17.80 -16.05 -16.59
CA GLU A 536 -18.62 -14.94 -16.09
C GLU A 536 -18.16 -14.44 -14.73
N GLN A 537 -17.90 -15.34 -13.77
CA GLN A 537 -17.41 -14.98 -12.44
C GLN A 537 -15.94 -14.57 -12.47
N MET A 538 -15.11 -15.23 -13.32
CA MET A 538 -13.72 -14.81 -13.52
C MET A 538 -13.63 -13.33 -13.92
N LEU A 539 -14.50 -12.87 -14.81
CA LEU A 539 -14.51 -11.48 -15.27
C LEU A 539 -15.03 -10.50 -14.20
N VAL A 540 -15.81 -10.95 -13.21
CA VAL A 540 -16.13 -10.13 -12.03
C VAL A 540 -14.88 -9.88 -11.19
N HIS A 541 -14.01 -10.90 -11.06
CA HIS A 541 -12.74 -10.82 -10.34
C HIS A 541 -11.55 -10.36 -11.20
N GLN A 542 -11.82 -9.80 -12.40
CA GLN A 542 -10.85 -9.09 -13.26
C GLN A 542 -11.39 -7.68 -13.54
N LYS A 543 -10.95 -6.73 -12.72
CA LYS A 543 -11.49 -5.37 -12.75
C LYS A 543 -10.86 -4.46 -13.81
N ALA A 544 -9.66 -4.82 -14.31
CA ALA A 544 -8.99 -4.04 -15.33
C ALA A 544 -9.70 -4.19 -16.70
N PHE A 545 -9.85 -3.09 -17.39
CA PHE A 545 -10.39 -3.09 -18.76
C PHE A 545 -9.55 -3.99 -19.66
N GLU A 546 -10.18 -4.99 -20.30
CA GLU A 546 -9.53 -6.01 -21.13
C GLU A 546 -8.36 -6.74 -20.42
N GLY A 547 -8.42 -6.88 -19.07
CA GLY A 547 -7.31 -7.38 -18.29
C GLY A 547 -6.80 -8.76 -18.72
N ASN A 548 -7.70 -9.74 -18.93
CA ASN A 548 -7.28 -11.07 -19.37
C ASN A 548 -6.76 -11.10 -20.82
N LEU A 549 -7.25 -10.20 -21.71
CA LEU A 549 -6.63 -10.00 -23.03
C LEU A 549 -5.22 -9.40 -22.95
N LYS A 550 -5.00 -8.49 -21.98
CA LYS A 550 -3.67 -7.92 -21.73
C LYS A 550 -2.71 -8.96 -21.16
N LEU A 551 -3.19 -9.87 -20.29
CA LEU A 551 -2.40 -11.02 -19.82
C LEU A 551 -1.99 -11.91 -20.98
N GLU A 552 -2.92 -12.26 -21.88
CA GLU A 552 -2.63 -13.05 -23.08
C GLU A 552 -1.63 -12.38 -24.00
N ARG A 553 -1.86 -11.11 -24.32
CA ARG A 553 -0.93 -10.31 -25.15
C ARG A 553 0.44 -10.23 -24.54
N GLY A 554 0.52 -10.07 -23.20
CA GLY A 554 1.77 -9.94 -22.45
C GLY A 554 2.62 -11.20 -22.46
N LEU A 555 2.07 -12.38 -22.79
CA LEU A 555 2.87 -13.59 -22.99
C LEU A 555 3.77 -13.44 -24.23
N GLY A 556 3.23 -12.84 -25.33
CA GLY A 556 3.99 -12.53 -26.53
C GLY A 556 4.85 -13.66 -27.03
N GLU A 557 6.14 -13.38 -27.18
CA GLU A 557 7.19 -14.36 -27.53
C GLU A 557 7.84 -15.00 -26.28
N HIS A 558 7.48 -14.53 -25.07
CA HIS A 558 8.13 -14.95 -23.84
C HIS A 558 7.72 -16.35 -23.42
N LEU A 559 6.41 -16.65 -23.47
CA LEU A 559 5.84 -17.89 -23.01
C LEU A 559 4.78 -18.40 -24.00
N PRO A 560 4.60 -19.71 -24.15
CA PRO A 560 3.57 -20.25 -25.02
C PRO A 560 2.18 -19.91 -24.51
N VAL A 561 1.23 -19.84 -25.43
CA VAL A 561 -0.20 -19.70 -25.09
C VAL A 561 -0.63 -20.94 -24.32
N TRP A 562 -1.39 -20.74 -23.24
CA TRP A 562 -1.89 -21.79 -22.36
C TRP A 562 -2.77 -22.82 -23.09
N LYS A 563 -2.76 -24.05 -22.61
CA LYS A 563 -3.61 -25.16 -23.11
C LYS A 563 -4.89 -25.29 -22.30
N ASP A 564 -4.83 -24.96 -21.02
CA ASP A 564 -5.91 -25.08 -20.05
C ASP A 564 -5.77 -24.02 -18.94
N ILE A 565 -6.68 -24.03 -17.99
CA ILE A 565 -6.70 -23.05 -16.88
C ILE A 565 -5.50 -23.18 -15.94
N ASP A 566 -4.94 -24.39 -15.79
CA ASP A 566 -3.76 -24.59 -14.95
C ASP A 566 -2.52 -23.97 -15.59
N ASP A 567 -2.39 -24.10 -16.92
CA ASP A 567 -1.33 -23.43 -17.68
C ASP A 567 -1.54 -21.90 -17.69
N TRP A 568 -2.77 -21.42 -17.87
CA TRP A 568 -3.07 -20.00 -17.79
C TRP A 568 -2.65 -19.39 -16.45
N HIS A 569 -3.03 -20.05 -15.36
CA HIS A 569 -2.69 -19.61 -14.01
C HIS A 569 -1.16 -19.54 -13.81
N TRP A 570 -0.44 -20.57 -14.23
CA TRP A 570 1.01 -20.62 -14.12
C TRP A 570 1.71 -19.60 -15.03
N THR A 571 1.42 -19.60 -16.32
CA THR A 571 2.12 -18.71 -17.28
C THR A 571 1.92 -17.24 -16.99
N THR A 572 0.73 -16.84 -16.57
CA THR A 572 0.43 -15.43 -16.28
C THR A 572 1.04 -14.98 -14.95
N GLN A 573 1.09 -15.83 -13.93
CA GLN A 573 1.84 -15.52 -12.70
C GLN A 573 3.36 -15.47 -12.94
N LEU A 574 3.90 -16.38 -13.74
CA LEU A 574 5.31 -16.39 -14.11
C LEU A 574 5.66 -15.11 -14.89
N ASN A 575 4.83 -14.74 -15.86
CA ASN A 575 5.04 -13.53 -16.67
C ASN A 575 4.97 -12.26 -15.83
N GLN A 576 4.02 -12.17 -14.89
CA GLN A 576 3.95 -11.09 -13.91
C GLN A 576 5.29 -10.93 -13.16
N ALA A 577 5.78 -12.01 -12.61
CA ALA A 577 7.02 -12.02 -11.82
C ALA A 577 8.23 -11.61 -12.65
N ARG A 578 8.35 -12.14 -13.87
CA ARG A 578 9.44 -11.82 -14.80
C ARG A 578 9.40 -10.37 -15.27
N ALA A 579 8.22 -9.86 -15.65
CA ALA A 579 8.06 -8.50 -16.14
C ALA A 579 8.51 -7.47 -15.10
N VAL A 580 8.07 -7.64 -13.84
CA VAL A 580 8.43 -6.72 -12.75
C VAL A 580 9.91 -6.85 -12.38
N ALA A 581 10.42 -8.08 -12.26
CA ALA A 581 11.84 -8.31 -11.97
C ALA A 581 12.75 -7.70 -13.05
N TYR A 582 12.39 -7.86 -14.31
CA TYR A 582 13.10 -7.28 -15.43
C TYR A 582 13.24 -5.75 -15.34
N GLY A 583 12.14 -5.08 -14.96
CA GLY A 583 12.14 -3.63 -14.74
C GLY A 583 13.08 -3.24 -13.60
N ILE A 584 12.94 -3.88 -12.42
CA ILE A 584 13.74 -3.54 -11.22
C ILE A 584 15.24 -3.82 -11.45
N GLU A 585 15.60 -4.94 -12.08
CA GLU A 585 16.99 -5.26 -12.41
C GLU A 585 17.60 -4.17 -13.29
N HIS A 586 16.87 -3.70 -14.30
CA HIS A 586 17.29 -2.60 -15.14
C HIS A 586 17.43 -1.30 -14.33
N PHE A 587 16.42 -0.89 -13.58
CA PHE A 587 16.46 0.36 -12.80
C PHE A 587 17.59 0.37 -11.79
N ARG A 588 17.79 -0.71 -11.03
CA ARG A 588 18.90 -0.84 -10.08
C ARG A 588 20.28 -0.77 -10.76
N SER A 589 20.40 -1.29 -11.97
CA SER A 589 21.65 -1.23 -12.74
C SER A 589 21.99 0.16 -13.27
N LEU A 590 21.05 1.12 -13.20
CA LEU A 590 21.26 2.53 -13.57
C LEU A 590 21.73 3.42 -12.42
N PHE A 591 21.81 2.88 -11.18
CA PHE A 591 22.28 3.67 -10.03
C PHE A 591 23.65 4.29 -10.33
N PRO A 592 23.92 5.59 -10.01
CA PRO A 592 23.11 6.51 -9.21
C PRO A 592 22.10 7.35 -10.01
N LEU A 593 21.92 7.15 -11.30
CA LEU A 593 20.92 7.88 -12.10
C LEU A 593 19.51 7.59 -11.57
N ASN A 594 19.16 6.32 -11.45
CA ASN A 594 17.94 5.88 -10.79
C ASN A 594 18.18 5.68 -9.29
N THR A 595 17.29 6.19 -8.45
CA THR A 595 17.42 6.16 -6.98
C THR A 595 16.31 5.40 -6.30
N GLY A 596 15.42 4.76 -7.05
CA GLY A 596 14.39 3.92 -6.47
C GLY A 596 13.32 3.46 -7.43
N ALA A 597 12.64 2.40 -7.01
CA ALA A 597 11.48 1.84 -7.68
C ALA A 597 10.43 1.40 -6.64
N VAL A 598 9.18 1.78 -6.89
CA VAL A 598 8.02 1.46 -6.06
C VAL A 598 7.01 0.71 -6.94
N VAL A 599 6.94 -0.61 -6.77
CA VAL A 599 6.09 -1.46 -7.61
C VAL A 599 4.61 -1.25 -7.28
N TRP A 600 3.76 -1.27 -8.26
CA TRP A 600 2.33 -1.40 -8.11
C TRP A 600 1.97 -2.88 -8.20
N GLN A 601 1.56 -3.57 -7.13
CA GLN A 601 1.35 -3.15 -5.75
C GLN A 601 1.75 -4.29 -4.79
N LEU A 602 1.81 -4.02 -3.47
CA LEU A 602 2.13 -5.06 -2.49
C LEU A 602 0.97 -6.03 -2.28
N ASN A 603 -0.22 -5.51 -2.00
CA ASN A 603 -1.36 -6.22 -1.43
C ASN A 603 -2.65 -6.02 -2.23
N ASP A 604 -3.61 -6.92 -2.03
CA ASP A 604 -4.99 -6.82 -2.49
C ASP A 604 -5.95 -6.61 -1.32
N ASN A 605 -7.13 -6.07 -1.60
CA ASN A 605 -8.19 -5.87 -0.59
C ASN A 605 -9.37 -6.85 -0.73
N TRP A 606 -9.30 -7.77 -1.69
CA TRP A 606 -10.23 -8.87 -1.93
C TRP A 606 -9.62 -9.85 -2.93
N PRO A 607 -10.18 -11.06 -3.11
CA PRO A 607 -9.70 -12.01 -4.12
C PRO A 607 -9.91 -11.50 -5.55
N VAL A 608 -8.83 -11.24 -6.28
CA VAL A 608 -8.88 -10.59 -7.60
C VAL A 608 -7.64 -10.90 -8.46
N VAL A 609 -7.79 -10.86 -9.78
CA VAL A 609 -6.66 -10.81 -10.71
C VAL A 609 -6.12 -9.38 -10.72
N SER A 610 -4.88 -9.20 -10.25
CA SER A 610 -4.33 -7.87 -9.99
C SER A 610 -2.81 -7.82 -10.14
N TRP A 611 -2.25 -6.65 -9.84
CA TRP A 611 -0.80 -6.41 -9.79
C TRP A 611 -0.15 -6.81 -8.47
N ALA A 612 -0.94 -7.20 -7.47
CA ALA A 612 -0.45 -7.46 -6.12
C ALA A 612 0.60 -8.59 -6.07
N ALA A 613 1.56 -8.44 -5.15
CA ALA A 613 2.55 -9.46 -4.83
C ALA A 613 2.03 -10.47 -3.79
N VAL A 614 1.15 -10.00 -2.90
CA VAL A 614 0.43 -10.79 -1.90
C VAL A 614 -1.06 -10.65 -2.19
N ASP A 615 -1.76 -11.76 -2.32
CA ASP A 615 -3.17 -11.76 -2.70
C ASP A 615 -4.13 -11.44 -1.55
N GLY A 616 -5.42 -11.31 -1.86
CA GLY A 616 -6.47 -10.93 -0.89
C GLY A 616 -6.70 -11.93 0.26
N HIS A 617 -6.08 -13.11 0.23
CA HIS A 617 -6.04 -14.05 1.35
C HIS A 617 -4.66 -14.12 2.04
N GLY A 618 -3.76 -13.17 1.73
CA GLY A 618 -2.43 -13.12 2.31
C GLY A 618 -1.46 -14.19 1.80
N ILE A 619 -1.71 -14.75 0.62
CA ILE A 619 -0.80 -15.73 0.02
C ILE A 619 0.20 -15.02 -0.89
N ARG A 620 1.49 -15.26 -0.65
CA ARG A 620 2.60 -14.73 -1.45
C ARG A 620 2.59 -15.36 -2.85
N LYS A 621 2.42 -14.53 -3.87
CA LYS A 621 2.46 -14.94 -5.29
C LYS A 621 3.91 -15.11 -5.77
N PRO A 622 4.17 -15.76 -6.92
CA PRO A 622 5.51 -15.80 -7.52
C PRO A 622 6.18 -14.43 -7.63
N LEU A 623 5.41 -13.37 -7.90
CA LEU A 623 5.90 -11.98 -7.90
C LEU A 623 6.57 -11.59 -6.57
N TRP A 624 6.03 -11.97 -5.41
CA TRP A 624 6.62 -11.65 -4.12
C TRP A 624 8.04 -12.24 -3.98
N PHE A 625 8.24 -13.48 -4.43
CA PHE A 625 9.55 -14.14 -4.40
C PHE A 625 10.53 -13.51 -5.39
N ALA A 626 10.04 -13.09 -6.56
CA ALA A 626 10.84 -12.31 -7.51
C ALA A 626 11.29 -10.98 -6.90
N LEU A 627 10.38 -10.26 -6.22
CA LEU A 627 10.71 -9.02 -5.51
C LEU A 627 11.77 -9.25 -4.42
N LYS A 628 11.62 -10.30 -3.61
CA LYS A 628 12.62 -10.68 -2.60
C LYS A 628 14.01 -10.86 -3.21
N ARG A 629 14.11 -11.47 -4.39
CA ARG A 629 15.37 -11.65 -5.12
C ARG A 629 15.91 -10.31 -5.62
N VAL A 630 15.11 -9.52 -6.33
CA VAL A 630 15.59 -8.29 -6.96
C VAL A 630 15.74 -7.11 -6.00
N TYR A 631 15.16 -7.18 -4.79
CA TYR A 631 15.32 -6.23 -3.70
C TYR A 631 16.37 -6.66 -2.66
N ALA A 632 17.12 -7.73 -2.94
CA ALA A 632 18.25 -8.11 -2.09
C ALA A 632 19.26 -6.94 -1.93
N ASP A 633 19.91 -6.87 -0.78
CA ASP A 633 20.89 -5.82 -0.47
C ASP A 633 22.07 -5.82 -1.46
N ARG A 634 22.46 -7.00 -1.94
CA ARG A 634 23.46 -7.21 -2.97
C ARG A 634 22.84 -7.92 -4.16
N LEU A 635 22.89 -7.31 -5.33
CA LEU A 635 22.25 -7.83 -6.53
C LEU A 635 23.25 -7.93 -7.68
N LEU A 636 23.32 -9.11 -8.29
CA LEU A 636 23.96 -9.32 -9.59
C LEU A 636 22.90 -9.43 -10.68
N THR A 637 23.10 -8.75 -11.81
CA THR A 637 22.24 -8.86 -12.99
C THR A 637 23.09 -8.89 -14.26
N VAL A 638 22.55 -9.48 -15.33
CA VAL A 638 23.14 -9.36 -16.67
C VAL A 638 22.30 -8.36 -17.45
N GLN A 639 22.95 -7.33 -17.97
CA GLN A 639 22.28 -6.24 -18.68
C GLN A 639 22.93 -6.00 -20.04
N PRO A 640 22.16 -5.78 -21.10
CA PRO A 640 22.70 -5.24 -22.36
C PRO A 640 23.04 -3.77 -22.16
N ARG A 641 24.18 -3.38 -22.71
CA ARG A 641 24.65 -1.99 -22.79
C ARG A 641 25.23 -1.76 -24.20
N GLU A 642 24.55 -0.93 -24.98
CA GLU A 642 24.93 -0.74 -26.39
C GLU A 642 25.08 -2.10 -27.12
N ASP A 643 26.27 -2.47 -27.52
CA ASP A 643 26.57 -3.72 -28.26
C ASP A 643 27.17 -4.82 -27.34
N GLU A 644 27.22 -4.63 -26.03
CA GLU A 644 27.84 -5.54 -25.06
C GLU A 644 26.87 -6.06 -24.01
N LEU A 645 27.14 -7.28 -23.50
CA LEU A 645 26.56 -7.75 -22.25
C LEU A 645 27.48 -7.38 -21.10
N VAL A 646 26.88 -6.88 -20.02
CA VAL A 646 27.61 -6.57 -18.78
C VAL A 646 27.03 -7.34 -17.59
N VAL A 647 27.87 -7.70 -16.63
CA VAL A 647 27.40 -8.03 -15.27
C VAL A 647 27.33 -6.71 -14.52
N ALA A 648 26.14 -6.33 -14.10
CA ALA A 648 25.91 -5.19 -13.22
C ALA A 648 25.73 -5.69 -11.80
N ALA A 649 26.46 -5.07 -10.86
CA ALA A 649 26.40 -5.36 -9.44
C ALA A 649 25.96 -4.10 -8.69
N HIS A 650 24.93 -4.24 -7.84
CA HIS A 650 24.44 -3.19 -6.99
C HIS A 650 24.60 -3.60 -5.51
N ASN A 651 25.29 -2.77 -4.73
CA ASN A 651 25.53 -2.96 -3.31
C ASN A 651 24.79 -1.89 -2.51
N ASP A 652 23.73 -2.28 -1.84
CA ASP A 652 22.94 -1.41 -0.97
C ASP A 652 23.24 -1.66 0.51
N THR A 653 24.53 -1.84 0.84
CA THR A 653 25.03 -1.99 2.21
C THR A 653 26.08 -0.92 2.53
N ASP A 654 26.33 -0.67 3.82
CA ASP A 654 27.36 0.29 4.29
C ASP A 654 28.80 -0.25 4.17
N ASN A 655 28.97 -1.49 3.75
CA ASN A 655 30.28 -2.12 3.57
C ASN A 655 30.57 -2.32 2.08
N ALA A 656 31.82 -2.14 1.67
CA ALA A 656 32.27 -2.52 0.34
C ALA A 656 32.03 -4.01 0.12
N TRP A 657 31.65 -4.36 -1.11
CA TRP A 657 31.41 -5.73 -1.53
C TRP A 657 32.46 -6.14 -2.56
N SER A 658 33.42 -6.97 -2.10
CA SER A 658 34.39 -7.61 -2.98
C SER A 658 33.97 -9.05 -3.18
N THR A 659 33.73 -9.46 -4.42
CA THR A 659 33.33 -10.84 -4.74
C THR A 659 33.97 -11.33 -6.02
N GLU A 660 34.44 -12.57 -6.01
CA GLU A 660 34.83 -13.26 -7.24
C GLU A 660 33.57 -13.73 -7.96
N VAL A 661 33.38 -13.27 -9.20
CA VAL A 661 32.26 -13.64 -10.03
C VAL A 661 32.72 -14.62 -11.10
N THR A 662 32.07 -15.76 -11.17
CA THR A 662 32.22 -16.76 -12.22
C THR A 662 31.04 -16.68 -13.17
N VAL A 663 31.33 -16.46 -14.45
CA VAL A 663 30.36 -16.52 -15.54
C VAL A 663 30.60 -17.78 -16.32
N THR A 664 29.60 -18.64 -16.41
CA THR A 664 29.68 -19.93 -17.10
C THR A 664 28.62 -19.95 -18.21
N ARG A 665 29.04 -20.13 -19.45
CA ARG A 665 28.14 -20.45 -20.56
C ARG A 665 27.96 -21.95 -20.64
N ARG A 666 26.70 -22.40 -20.52
CA ARG A 666 26.33 -23.81 -20.46
C ARG A 666 25.36 -24.20 -21.57
N SER A 667 25.37 -25.46 -21.92
CA SER A 667 24.33 -26.08 -22.75
C SER A 667 23.06 -26.30 -21.92
N THR A 668 21.87 -26.11 -22.54
CA THR A 668 20.58 -26.53 -21.95
C THR A 668 20.36 -28.03 -21.98
N ALA A 669 21.19 -28.77 -22.74
CA ALA A 669 21.14 -30.23 -22.82
C ALA A 669 21.29 -30.89 -21.43
N ARG A 670 20.88 -32.17 -21.35
CA ARG A 670 20.85 -32.94 -20.07
C ARG A 670 22.18 -33.03 -19.33
N ASP A 671 23.29 -32.97 -20.04
CA ASP A 671 24.61 -33.01 -19.40
C ASP A 671 25.06 -31.65 -18.84
N GLY A 672 24.36 -30.56 -19.24
CA GLY A 672 24.70 -29.21 -18.79
C GLY A 672 26.14 -28.81 -19.08
N GLU A 673 26.71 -29.27 -20.25
CA GLU A 673 28.11 -29.08 -20.62
C GLU A 673 28.52 -27.62 -20.45
N VAL A 674 29.70 -27.40 -19.84
CA VAL A 674 30.35 -26.11 -19.73
C VAL A 674 31.04 -25.78 -21.07
N LEU A 675 30.51 -24.82 -21.80
CA LEU A 675 30.99 -24.41 -23.11
C LEU A 675 32.07 -23.33 -23.01
N ALA A 676 31.96 -22.44 -22.04
CA ALA A 676 32.95 -21.42 -21.73
C ALA A 676 32.85 -20.99 -20.28
N ARG A 677 33.95 -20.49 -19.72
CA ARG A 677 33.97 -19.97 -18.34
C ARG A 677 34.96 -18.82 -18.22
N GLU A 678 34.54 -17.79 -17.55
CA GLU A 678 35.36 -16.64 -17.18
C GLU A 678 35.19 -16.33 -15.70
N THR A 679 36.23 -15.84 -15.06
CA THR A 679 36.20 -15.45 -13.65
C THR A 679 36.91 -14.11 -13.50
N PHE A 680 36.30 -13.22 -12.74
CA PHE A 680 36.87 -11.90 -12.43
C PHE A 680 36.38 -11.43 -11.06
N THR A 681 37.11 -10.50 -10.47
CA THR A 681 36.72 -9.88 -9.20
C THR A 681 35.92 -8.61 -9.47
N LEU A 682 34.79 -8.45 -8.78
CA LEU A 682 34.03 -7.21 -8.71
C LEU A 682 34.32 -6.54 -7.35
N GLU A 683 34.71 -5.27 -7.44
CA GLU A 683 34.86 -4.40 -6.28
C GLU A 683 33.75 -3.35 -6.32
N VAL A 684 32.74 -3.54 -5.49
CA VAL A 684 31.56 -2.67 -5.44
C VAL A 684 31.61 -1.86 -4.14
N PRO A 685 31.89 -0.55 -4.22
CA PRO A 685 31.89 0.30 -3.03
C PRO A 685 30.57 0.22 -2.25
N ALA A 686 30.58 0.65 -0.99
CA ALA A 686 29.37 0.81 -0.21
C ALA A 686 28.37 1.73 -0.95
N ARG A 687 27.09 1.36 -0.91
CA ARG A 687 25.99 2.16 -1.51
C ARG A 687 26.26 2.59 -2.94
N SER A 688 26.67 1.64 -3.79
CA SER A 688 27.03 1.92 -5.19
C SER A 688 26.65 0.79 -6.14
N ALA A 689 26.76 1.06 -7.43
CA ALA A 689 26.66 0.07 -8.49
C ALA A 689 27.87 0.15 -9.41
N VAL A 690 28.30 -0.99 -9.94
CA VAL A 690 29.36 -1.12 -10.94
C VAL A 690 28.91 -2.06 -12.05
N SER A 691 29.48 -1.92 -13.23
CA SER A 691 29.26 -2.83 -14.34
C SER A 691 30.58 -3.28 -14.93
N ASN A 692 30.66 -4.56 -15.31
CA ASN A 692 31.83 -5.16 -15.95
C ASN A 692 31.40 -5.82 -17.25
N ALA A 693 32.03 -5.44 -18.37
CA ALA A 693 31.75 -6.02 -19.68
C ALA A 693 32.16 -7.50 -19.72
N LEU A 694 31.32 -8.34 -20.30
CA LEU A 694 31.58 -9.75 -20.48
C LEU A 694 32.45 -10.03 -21.72
N PRO A 695 33.51 -10.82 -21.62
CA PRO A 695 34.28 -11.27 -22.77
C PRO A 695 33.40 -12.02 -23.79
N SER A 696 33.68 -11.84 -25.07
CA SER A 696 32.93 -12.52 -26.14
C SER A 696 32.96 -14.04 -26.05
N SER A 697 33.97 -14.63 -25.40
CA SER A 697 34.06 -16.07 -25.09
C SER A 697 32.81 -16.59 -24.37
N VAL A 698 32.23 -15.80 -23.46
CA VAL A 698 31.01 -16.15 -22.73
C VAL A 698 29.77 -15.38 -23.23
N ALA A 699 29.94 -14.13 -23.66
CA ALA A 699 28.83 -13.26 -24.05
C ALA A 699 28.16 -13.65 -25.41
N VAL A 700 28.86 -14.40 -26.27
CA VAL A 700 28.35 -14.78 -27.58
C VAL A 700 28.06 -16.27 -27.64
N ALA A 701 26.79 -16.63 -27.78
CA ALA A 701 26.37 -18.03 -27.92
C ALA A 701 26.64 -18.53 -29.36
N SER A 702 27.07 -19.78 -29.46
CA SER A 702 27.17 -20.49 -30.73
C SER A 702 25.83 -21.07 -31.18
N ASN A 703 24.99 -21.50 -30.21
CA ASN A 703 23.62 -21.94 -30.38
C ASN A 703 22.74 -21.19 -29.39
N PRO A 704 22.21 -19.98 -29.70
CA PRO A 704 21.42 -19.19 -28.75
C PRO A 704 20.24 -19.93 -28.16
N ALA A 705 19.62 -20.85 -28.88
CA ALA A 705 18.49 -21.66 -28.37
C ALA A 705 18.90 -22.73 -27.35
N GLY A 706 20.11 -23.28 -27.49
CA GLY A 706 20.62 -24.37 -26.66
C GLY A 706 21.65 -23.93 -25.62
N GLU A 707 21.79 -22.63 -25.35
CA GLU A 707 22.82 -22.11 -24.46
C GLU A 707 22.28 -21.03 -23.52
N TYR A 708 22.86 -20.94 -22.31
CA TYR A 708 22.55 -19.89 -21.33
C TYR A 708 23.79 -19.50 -20.53
N LEU A 709 23.74 -18.32 -19.90
CA LEU A 709 24.73 -17.90 -18.90
C LEU A 709 24.23 -18.16 -17.50
N GLU A 710 25.11 -18.68 -16.69
CA GLU A 710 25.01 -18.75 -15.24
C GLU A 710 26.08 -17.83 -14.66
N VAL A 711 25.68 -16.85 -13.85
CA VAL A 711 26.56 -15.89 -13.18
C VAL A 711 26.46 -16.11 -11.69
N ARG A 712 27.57 -16.41 -11.04
CA ARG A 712 27.64 -16.69 -9.59
C ARG A 712 28.74 -15.87 -8.93
N GLY A 713 28.38 -15.19 -7.86
CA GLY A 713 29.30 -14.61 -6.89
C GLY A 713 29.75 -15.64 -5.87
N ALA A 714 30.95 -15.50 -5.35
CA ALA A 714 31.50 -16.39 -4.33
C ALA A 714 30.70 -16.38 -3.00
N ASP A 715 29.88 -15.35 -2.78
CA ASP A 715 29.00 -15.19 -1.64
C ASP A 715 27.58 -15.76 -1.85
N GLY A 716 27.35 -16.44 -2.98
CA GLY A 716 26.06 -17.06 -3.31
C GLY A 716 25.10 -16.20 -4.15
N ALA A 717 25.42 -14.93 -4.40
CA ALA A 717 24.64 -14.12 -5.32
C ALA A 717 24.67 -14.75 -6.73
N SER A 718 23.51 -14.83 -7.37
CA SER A 718 23.43 -15.50 -8.68
C SER A 718 22.38 -14.87 -9.59
N THR A 719 22.60 -14.98 -10.91
CA THR A 719 21.64 -14.60 -11.93
C THR A 719 21.86 -15.45 -13.18
N PHE A 720 20.87 -15.48 -14.06
CA PHE A 720 20.91 -16.19 -15.33
C PHE A 720 20.64 -15.24 -16.48
N TRP A 721 21.16 -15.58 -17.65
CA TRP A 721 20.87 -14.90 -18.90
C TRP A 721 20.58 -15.91 -20.00
N TYR A 722 19.48 -15.68 -20.72
CA TYR A 722 19.07 -16.50 -21.86
C TYR A 722 19.21 -15.66 -23.13
N PHE A 723 19.75 -16.28 -24.19
CA PHE A 723 20.03 -15.59 -25.46
C PHE A 723 18.79 -15.47 -26.35
N VAL A 724 17.74 -16.25 -26.06
CA VAL A 724 16.45 -16.25 -26.73
C VAL A 724 15.31 -16.33 -25.70
N GLU A 725 14.10 -16.04 -26.12
CA GLU A 725 12.90 -16.21 -25.30
C GLU A 725 12.54 -17.69 -25.13
N ASP A 726 11.75 -18.02 -24.12
CA ASP A 726 11.44 -19.42 -23.74
C ASP A 726 10.76 -20.20 -24.86
N THR A 727 9.95 -19.56 -25.71
CA THR A 727 9.33 -20.20 -26.88
C THR A 727 10.33 -20.72 -27.90
N SER A 728 11.55 -20.22 -27.88
CA SER A 728 12.67 -20.61 -28.75
C SER A 728 13.79 -21.32 -28.01
N LEU A 729 13.71 -21.39 -26.67
CA LEU A 729 14.76 -22.01 -25.83
C LEU A 729 14.59 -23.52 -25.81
N GLU A 730 15.65 -24.27 -26.08
CA GLU A 730 15.68 -25.74 -26.05
C GLU A 730 15.71 -26.25 -24.60
N LEU A 731 14.54 -26.32 -23.93
CA LEU A 731 14.38 -26.85 -22.57
C LEU A 731 14.02 -28.33 -22.62
N ALA A 732 14.60 -29.14 -21.73
CA ALA A 732 14.25 -30.55 -21.57
C ALA A 732 12.93 -30.66 -20.77
N PRO A 733 11.90 -31.41 -21.20
CA PRO A 733 10.63 -31.50 -20.46
C PRO A 733 10.80 -32.23 -19.11
N ASP A 734 11.65 -33.25 -19.04
CA ASP A 734 11.93 -34.01 -17.81
C ASP A 734 13.26 -33.56 -17.19
N ALA A 735 13.32 -32.28 -16.79
CA ALA A 735 14.57 -31.63 -16.36
C ALA A 735 14.97 -31.96 -14.91
N PHE A 736 14.12 -32.62 -14.11
CA PHE A 736 14.39 -32.86 -12.70
C PHE A 736 13.66 -34.08 -12.15
N THR A 737 14.10 -34.57 -10.98
CA THR A 737 13.42 -35.57 -10.16
C THR A 737 13.03 -34.95 -8.82
N THR A 738 12.03 -35.53 -8.14
CA THR A 738 11.52 -35.02 -6.86
C THR A 738 11.44 -36.09 -5.81
N GLU A 739 11.65 -35.70 -4.55
CA GLU A 739 11.44 -36.51 -3.36
C GLU A 739 10.78 -35.70 -2.27
N ALA A 740 9.74 -36.22 -1.61
CA ALA A 740 9.08 -35.57 -0.48
C ALA A 740 9.42 -36.27 0.84
N THR A 741 9.69 -35.49 1.88
CA THR A 741 9.97 -35.98 3.23
C THR A 741 9.15 -35.18 4.25
N SER A 742 8.41 -35.90 5.14
CA SER A 742 7.63 -35.25 6.19
C SER A 742 8.52 -34.62 7.25
N THR A 743 8.13 -33.43 7.71
CA THR A 743 8.73 -32.68 8.82
C THR A 743 7.72 -32.52 9.96
N PRO A 744 8.11 -32.05 11.16
CA PRO A 744 7.19 -31.85 12.28
C PRO A 744 6.04 -30.90 12.02
N ASP A 745 6.25 -29.86 11.19
CA ASP A 745 5.33 -28.76 10.89
C ASP A 745 4.82 -28.75 9.44
N GLY A 746 5.24 -29.77 8.64
CA GLY A 746 4.85 -29.88 7.25
C GLY A 746 5.61 -30.94 6.48
N TYR A 747 6.29 -30.54 5.41
CA TYR A 747 7.12 -31.43 4.59
C TYR A 747 8.12 -30.66 3.74
N ASP A 748 9.17 -31.39 3.33
CA ASP A 748 10.19 -30.92 2.40
C ASP A 748 10.00 -31.57 1.05
N VAL A 749 10.20 -30.79 -0.03
CA VAL A 749 10.24 -31.27 -1.40
C VAL A 749 11.60 -30.99 -1.98
N THR A 750 12.42 -31.99 -2.11
CA THR A 750 13.75 -31.90 -2.74
C THR A 750 13.64 -32.15 -4.23
N VAL A 751 14.13 -31.21 -5.01
CA VAL A 751 14.23 -31.26 -6.48
C VAL A 751 15.69 -31.41 -6.87
N VAL A 752 16.01 -32.38 -7.72
CA VAL A 752 17.36 -32.57 -8.27
C VAL A 752 17.30 -32.41 -9.78
N ALA A 753 17.99 -31.39 -10.31
CA ALA A 753 18.01 -31.11 -11.73
C ALA A 753 18.86 -32.11 -12.52
N THR A 754 18.29 -32.66 -13.59
CA THR A 754 18.98 -33.53 -14.57
C THR A 754 19.31 -32.81 -15.88
N ALA A 755 18.74 -31.62 -16.08
CA ALA A 755 19.02 -30.65 -17.14
C ALA A 755 18.80 -29.29 -16.54
N LEU A 756 18.85 -28.21 -17.34
CA LEU A 756 18.42 -26.87 -16.89
C LEU A 756 16.93 -26.94 -16.47
N ALA A 757 16.66 -26.80 -15.18
CA ALA A 757 15.31 -26.68 -14.62
C ALA A 757 15.05 -25.20 -14.33
N LYS A 758 14.24 -24.57 -15.18
CA LYS A 758 14.05 -23.11 -15.18
C LYS A 758 12.77 -22.70 -14.44
N ASP A 759 12.89 -21.74 -13.50
CA ASP A 759 11.78 -21.14 -12.74
C ASP A 759 10.87 -22.17 -12.04
N LEU A 760 11.50 -23.08 -11.28
CA LEU A 760 10.77 -24.03 -10.45
C LEU A 760 9.90 -23.30 -9.42
N ALA A 761 8.61 -23.62 -9.40
CA ALA A 761 7.62 -23.06 -8.49
C ALA A 761 6.78 -24.18 -7.87
N PHE A 762 6.63 -24.15 -6.56
CA PHE A 762 5.80 -25.09 -5.83
C PHE A 762 4.56 -24.38 -5.27
N PHE A 763 3.36 -24.88 -5.60
CA PHE A 763 2.06 -24.32 -5.24
C PHE A 763 1.33 -25.21 -4.23
N PRO A 764 1.75 -25.24 -2.96
CA PRO A 764 1.17 -26.14 -1.97
C PRO A 764 -0.28 -25.77 -1.63
N ASP A 765 -0.71 -24.52 -1.87
CA ASP A 765 -2.09 -24.04 -1.69
C ASP A 765 -3.09 -24.76 -2.59
N ARG A 766 -2.65 -25.36 -3.70
CA ARG A 766 -3.47 -26.25 -4.54
C ARG A 766 -3.86 -27.54 -3.85
N LEU A 767 -3.10 -27.95 -2.85
CA LEU A 767 -3.35 -29.17 -2.05
C LEU A 767 -4.05 -28.83 -0.74
N ASP A 768 -3.63 -27.76 -0.08
CA ASP A 768 -4.19 -27.27 1.16
C ASP A 768 -4.08 -25.73 1.23
N PRO A 769 -5.18 -24.99 1.32
CA PRO A 769 -5.15 -23.53 1.38
C PRO A 769 -4.33 -22.95 2.55
N ALA A 770 -4.11 -23.72 3.61
CA ALA A 770 -3.28 -23.30 4.75
C ALA A 770 -1.78 -23.47 4.50
N ALA A 771 -1.39 -24.25 3.48
CA ALA A 771 0.01 -24.52 3.20
C ALA A 771 0.75 -23.28 2.71
N ARG A 772 2.00 -23.14 3.17
CA ARG A 772 2.92 -22.05 2.77
C ARG A 772 4.26 -22.63 2.39
N VAL A 773 4.92 -22.02 1.41
CA VAL A 773 6.26 -22.39 0.94
C VAL A 773 7.24 -21.25 1.15
N ASP A 774 8.49 -21.57 1.41
CA ASP A 774 9.57 -20.61 1.71
C ASP A 774 10.23 -20.00 0.47
N SER A 775 10.12 -20.67 -0.68
CA SER A 775 10.84 -20.32 -1.91
C SER A 775 10.00 -20.58 -3.17
N CYS A 776 10.30 -19.85 -4.24
CA CYS A 776 9.65 -19.97 -5.54
C CYS A 776 10.58 -19.41 -6.63
N LEU A 777 10.33 -19.76 -7.90
CA LEU A 777 11.09 -19.31 -9.07
C LEU A 777 12.58 -19.67 -8.99
N ILE A 778 12.86 -20.90 -8.61
CA ILE A 778 14.23 -21.42 -8.48
C ILE A 778 14.70 -21.97 -9.83
N THR A 779 15.87 -21.54 -10.29
CA THR A 779 16.50 -22.09 -11.48
C THR A 779 17.73 -22.92 -11.07
N LEU A 780 17.81 -24.15 -11.57
CA LEU A 780 18.89 -25.09 -11.27
C LEU A 780 19.58 -25.54 -12.57
N SER A 781 20.90 -25.46 -12.57
CA SER A 781 21.72 -26.14 -13.60
C SER A 781 21.75 -27.65 -13.37
N ALA A 782 22.03 -28.44 -14.40
CA ALA A 782 22.13 -29.89 -14.30
C ALA A 782 23.06 -30.31 -13.15
N GLY A 783 22.58 -31.22 -12.30
CA GLY A 783 23.31 -31.73 -11.14
C GLY A 783 23.09 -30.93 -9.85
N GLU A 784 22.43 -29.76 -9.89
CA GLU A 784 22.09 -29.01 -8.70
C GLU A 784 20.79 -29.49 -8.06
N SER A 785 20.58 -29.11 -6.80
CA SER A 785 19.37 -29.46 -6.05
C SER A 785 18.86 -28.25 -5.24
N HIS A 786 17.57 -28.22 -4.99
CA HIS A 786 16.90 -27.29 -4.08
C HIS A 786 15.84 -28.02 -3.27
N THR A 787 15.63 -27.60 -2.02
CA THR A 787 14.58 -28.12 -1.16
C THR A 787 13.59 -27.00 -0.85
N PHE A 788 12.34 -27.20 -1.26
CA PHE A 788 11.22 -26.35 -0.85
C PHE A 788 10.74 -26.79 0.53
N HIS A 789 10.70 -25.88 1.50
CA HIS A 789 10.16 -26.14 2.83
C HIS A 789 8.70 -25.71 2.88
N VAL A 790 7.80 -26.65 3.11
CA VAL A 790 6.34 -26.41 3.17
C VAL A 790 5.86 -26.58 4.60
N THR A 791 5.13 -25.58 5.08
CA THR A 791 4.50 -25.58 6.40
C THR A 791 2.97 -25.58 6.28
N GLY A 792 2.27 -25.98 7.35
CA GLY A 792 0.82 -25.91 7.46
C GLY A 792 0.04 -27.04 6.79
N ALA A 793 0.71 -28.04 6.17
CA ALA A 793 0.07 -29.16 5.49
C ALA A 793 0.86 -30.46 5.63
N LYS A 794 0.24 -31.57 5.30
CA LYS A 794 0.89 -32.92 5.25
C LYS A 794 1.51 -33.17 3.88
N ALA A 795 2.58 -33.94 3.86
CA ALA A 795 3.21 -34.38 2.62
C ALA A 795 2.19 -35.09 1.71
N PRO A 796 2.10 -34.70 0.43
CA PRO A 796 1.24 -35.35 -0.54
C PRO A 796 1.80 -36.71 -0.95
N GLU A 797 0.94 -37.60 -1.43
CA GLU A 797 1.38 -38.91 -2.00
C GLU A 797 2.04 -38.73 -3.37
N TRP A 798 1.79 -37.61 -4.04
CA TRP A 798 2.29 -37.34 -5.39
C TRP A 798 2.64 -35.85 -5.55
N ILE A 799 3.72 -35.58 -6.25
CA ILE A 799 4.19 -34.22 -6.57
C ILE A 799 4.45 -34.12 -8.07
N GLY A 800 3.77 -33.25 -8.74
CA GLY A 800 3.88 -33.01 -10.18
C GLY A 800 2.95 -31.88 -10.61
N VAL A 801 2.80 -31.71 -11.92
CA VAL A 801 1.85 -30.74 -12.50
C VAL A 801 0.42 -31.03 -12.03
N PRO A 802 -0.36 -30.02 -11.54
CA PRO A 802 -0.05 -28.59 -11.57
C PRO A 802 0.55 -28.01 -10.26
N VAL A 803 0.97 -28.85 -9.31
CA VAL A 803 1.44 -28.40 -7.98
C VAL A 803 2.91 -27.98 -8.01
N LEU A 804 3.76 -28.74 -8.69
CA LEU A 804 5.14 -28.35 -9.00
C LEU A 804 5.22 -28.00 -10.49
N ARG A 805 5.59 -26.76 -10.75
CA ARG A 805 5.68 -26.19 -12.10
C ARG A 805 7.10 -25.72 -12.40
N SER A 806 7.39 -25.61 -13.68
CA SER A 806 8.61 -25.00 -14.20
C SER A 806 8.34 -24.38 -15.59
N ALA A 807 9.25 -23.59 -16.11
CA ALA A 807 9.18 -23.17 -17.51
C ALA A 807 9.35 -24.37 -18.47
N ASN A 808 9.99 -25.45 -18.04
CA ASN A 808 10.17 -26.67 -18.82
C ASN A 808 8.84 -27.38 -19.13
N ASP A 809 7.83 -27.24 -18.28
CA ASP A 809 6.50 -27.87 -18.48
C ASP A 809 5.72 -27.27 -19.65
N LEU A 810 6.10 -26.06 -20.07
CA LEU A 810 5.37 -25.28 -21.07
C LEU A 810 5.89 -25.54 -22.50
N VAL A 811 7.08 -26.13 -22.65
CA VAL A 811 7.74 -26.35 -23.94
C VAL A 811 7.37 -27.72 -24.52
N ASN A 812 6.16 -27.88 -25.06
CA ASN A 812 5.78 -29.09 -25.83
C ASN A 812 4.67 -28.80 -26.81
#